data_5a6745fc522d0a95c5a59c02fe3a48fa
#
_entry.id   5a6745fc522d0a95c5a59c02fe3a48fa
#
_cell.length_a   1.000
_cell.length_b   1.000
_cell.length_c   1.000
_cell.angle_alpha   90.00
_cell.angle_beta   90.00
_cell.angle_gamma   90.00
#
_symmetry.space_group_name_H-M   'P 1'
#
loop_
_entity.id
_entity.type
_entity.pdbx_description
1 polymer ?
#
loop_
_entity_poly.entity_id
_entity_poly.type
_entity_poly.pdbx_seq_one_letter_code
_entity_poly.pdbx_strand_id
1 'polypeptide(L)'
;MMGRRASSVFLFLVILTWAGFGSVELTAQQATLQGIVTDHDTGRTLYQANIFLQSVSDEERIMGTAADGLGFYRIGSIDPGNWVFRVSYVGYSVHLDTLKFTDGENRTLNLTLQRDDTFLDEVVVAVEDGAAWRIEGAQRISSADIRRVPGPASGNLVTYLQTLPGVVASGDRGGQLFVRGGSPSQNMVLVDGAMIYQPSHIVGFFSPFPETLVDGADFYAGGFGPGYSGRLSSVLDIRMRHGNRFSPGGTASISPFAASLFAEGPIKTGHSSWVTSVSHSLIEQSSTYLPIENQPLKFENYFTKASLIRDNTRCSVMLLGTYDRGQMDFELDETVSWRNTVFGSRCMAMPEGSATFLDLNLSYSRFTNRVANIDMLDFNSNISRLNLEFNLRQFLGDIQFDYGVYTRLKSLYYDVGEKFTGIEGDESGMFIIGAHLESTILVGHRLRLQPGIAFSLNPGMFGPGIEPRFRFTWQPFGRESEEITGAVGRYLQPITGVSDMRDASSVFVAWMNSPLSESQSEAIHAMLGWQQNPVEGLTWSVEGYYKQMKNLAIPIWSTIARFTTELGLSNGEVFGSDLRVEYNRGRFYGMISYGFSRTLYSSAQDHFNVWFGEPVQEFHPPHDRRHQINSLFSLDLGSYTAGVRWQLGSGMPFTRPIGFDDILEFRDRLPDVSSDRGTRRVLMDKPFQGRLPTIHRLDVTVERAFRLSGSGPEFNLQAGAINVYDQSNIFYYDVFTQRRLNQLSFVPYLTLQMEIP
;
A
#
# COMPACT_ATOMS: atom_id res chain seq x y z
N MET A 1 44.09 -1.07 -9.49
CA MET A 1 43.89 0.35 -9.09
C MET A 1 42.52 0.65 -8.48
N MET A 2 41.69 -0.34 -8.27
CA MET A 2 40.30 -0.20 -7.71
C MET A 2 40.21 -0.21 -6.17
N GLY A 3 41.24 -0.65 -5.45
CA GLY A 3 41.17 -0.81 -3.98
C GLY A 3 41.36 0.45 -3.11
N ARG A 4 41.89 1.55 -3.67
CA ARG A 4 42.18 2.78 -2.88
C ARG A 4 41.05 3.81 -2.85
N ARG A 5 40.07 3.77 -3.78
CA ARG A 5 38.94 4.73 -3.78
C ARG A 5 37.77 4.32 -2.88
N ALA A 6 37.60 3.02 -2.65
CA ALA A 6 36.54 2.54 -1.74
C ALA A 6 36.82 2.86 -0.25
N SER A 7 38.11 2.83 0.16
CA SER A 7 38.50 3.18 1.53
C SER A 7 38.29 4.66 1.87
N SER A 8 38.41 5.57 0.89
CA SER A 8 38.22 6.99 1.11
C SER A 8 36.76 7.40 1.29
N VAL A 9 35.82 6.71 0.62
CA VAL A 9 34.39 6.96 0.76
C VAL A 9 33.87 6.44 2.10
N PHE A 10 34.38 5.28 2.54
CA PHE A 10 34.04 4.73 3.85
C PHE A 10 34.56 5.60 5.00
N LEU A 11 35.77 6.15 4.86
CA LEU A 11 36.35 7.08 5.83
C LEU A 11 35.60 8.41 5.87
N PHE A 12 35.11 8.90 4.73
CA PHE A 12 34.33 10.14 4.66
C PHE A 12 32.93 10.00 5.30
N LEU A 13 32.27 8.83 5.14
CA LEU A 13 31.00 8.50 5.82
C LEU A 13 31.19 8.36 7.34
N VAL A 14 32.27 7.75 7.80
CA VAL A 14 32.59 7.63 9.23
C VAL A 14 32.96 8.99 9.83
N ILE A 15 33.64 9.89 9.10
CA ILE A 15 33.98 11.25 9.55
C ILE A 15 32.73 12.13 9.61
N LEU A 16 31.74 11.98 8.70
CA LEU A 16 30.47 12.72 8.78
C LEU A 16 29.63 12.31 10.00
N THR A 17 29.69 11.04 10.41
CA THR A 17 29.03 10.60 11.66
C THR A 17 29.74 11.09 12.91
N TRP A 18 31.05 11.34 12.87
CA TRP A 18 31.82 11.86 14.00
C TRP A 18 31.81 13.40 14.08
N ALA A 19 31.71 14.12 12.97
CA ALA A 19 31.62 15.57 12.95
C ALA A 19 30.27 16.11 13.49
N GLY A 20 29.24 15.29 13.60
CA GLY A 20 27.94 15.62 14.22
C GLY A 20 27.96 15.67 15.76
N PHE A 21 29.07 15.28 16.41
CA PHE A 21 29.22 15.33 17.87
C PHE A 21 29.99 16.57 18.37
N GLY A 22 30.05 17.61 17.55
CA GLY A 22 30.55 18.92 18.05
C GLY A 22 29.61 19.43 19.15
N SER A 23 30.16 19.64 20.33
CA SER A 23 29.49 20.24 21.50
C SER A 23 28.82 21.55 21.12
N VAL A 24 27.51 21.51 20.89
CA VAL A 24 26.65 22.69 20.86
C VAL A 24 26.51 23.17 22.29
N GLU A 25 26.92 24.38 22.59
CA GLU A 25 26.71 25.03 23.88
C GLU A 25 25.21 25.06 24.17
N LEU A 26 24.83 24.49 25.34
CA LEU A 26 23.45 24.35 25.79
C LEU A 26 22.89 25.74 26.18
N THR A 27 22.07 26.30 25.35
CA THR A 27 20.97 27.16 25.81
C THR A 27 19.99 26.29 26.62
N ALA A 28 19.36 26.87 27.66
CA ALA A 28 18.46 26.20 28.58
C ALA A 28 17.64 25.11 27.89
N GLN A 29 17.87 23.85 28.21
CA GLN A 29 17.18 22.72 27.59
C GLN A 29 15.79 22.66 28.19
N GLN A 30 14.78 23.01 27.40
CA GLN A 30 13.38 22.82 27.77
C GLN A 30 13.10 21.32 28.00
N ALA A 31 12.18 21.01 28.90
CA ALA A 31 11.86 19.62 29.20
C ALA A 31 11.16 18.90 28.03
N THR A 32 11.30 17.60 27.98
CA THR A 32 10.69 16.73 26.96
C THR A 32 9.97 15.55 27.62
N LEU A 33 8.77 15.25 27.14
CA LEU A 33 8.03 14.05 27.47
C LEU A 33 7.89 13.15 26.25
N GLN A 34 8.26 11.89 26.37
CA GLN A 34 8.11 10.89 25.30
C GLN A 34 7.67 9.55 25.89
N GLY A 35 7.15 8.66 25.05
CA GLY A 35 6.74 7.33 25.49
C GLY A 35 5.92 6.60 24.44
N ILE A 36 5.31 5.50 24.87
CA ILE A 36 4.50 4.65 24.01
C ILE A 36 3.15 4.42 24.68
N VAL A 37 2.06 4.53 23.90
CA VAL A 37 0.70 4.24 24.35
C VAL A 37 0.28 2.85 23.87
N THR A 38 -0.23 2.02 24.79
CA THR A 38 -0.66 0.65 24.51
C THR A 38 -2.01 0.35 25.13
N ASP A 39 -2.70 -0.63 24.56
CA ASP A 39 -3.89 -1.25 25.13
C ASP A 39 -3.50 -2.09 26.36
N HIS A 40 -4.22 -1.92 27.46
CA HIS A 40 -3.97 -2.62 28.73
C HIS A 40 -4.12 -4.15 28.59
N ASP A 41 -5.18 -4.60 27.92
CA ASP A 41 -5.56 -6.02 27.89
C ASP A 41 -4.75 -6.82 26.84
N THR A 42 -4.47 -6.20 25.70
CA THR A 42 -3.76 -6.87 24.61
C THR A 42 -2.29 -6.46 24.50
N GLY A 43 -1.93 -5.30 25.05
CA GLY A 43 -0.60 -4.70 24.90
C GLY A 43 -0.31 -4.20 23.50
N ARG A 44 -1.33 -4.07 22.64
CA ARG A 44 -1.20 -3.47 21.31
C ARG A 44 -0.88 -1.99 21.42
N THR A 45 -0.21 -1.45 20.44
CA THR A 45 0.00 0.00 20.34
C THR A 45 -1.29 0.69 19.97
N LEU A 46 -1.58 1.79 20.63
CA LEU A 46 -2.72 2.63 20.31
C LEU A 46 -2.27 3.76 19.39
N TYR A 47 -2.35 3.49 18.12
CA TYR A 47 -2.03 4.43 17.07
C TYR A 47 -3.04 5.59 17.04
N GLN A 48 -2.55 6.84 17.01
CA GLN A 48 -3.34 8.05 17.13
C GLN A 48 -3.98 8.28 18.50
N ALA A 49 -3.53 7.62 19.55
CA ALA A 49 -3.89 8.11 20.88
C ALA A 49 -3.52 9.58 20.99
N ASN A 50 -4.43 10.41 21.46
CA ASN A 50 -4.21 11.84 21.64
C ASN A 50 -3.57 12.08 23.00
N ILE A 51 -2.47 12.83 23.01
CA ILE A 51 -1.69 13.15 24.18
C ILE A 51 -1.64 14.66 24.36
N PHE A 52 -2.08 15.18 25.52
CA PHE A 52 -2.11 16.60 25.81
C PHE A 52 -1.44 16.91 27.15
N LEU A 53 -0.79 18.06 27.20
CA LEU A 53 -0.29 18.72 28.40
C LEU A 53 -0.94 20.10 28.50
N GLN A 54 -1.59 20.41 29.62
CA GLN A 54 -2.13 21.73 29.92
C GLN A 54 -1.42 22.30 31.14
N SER A 55 -0.90 23.52 31.04
CA SER A 55 -0.21 24.15 32.16
C SER A 55 -1.19 24.45 33.31
N VAL A 56 -0.80 24.10 34.54
CA VAL A 56 -1.60 24.43 35.74
C VAL A 56 -1.53 25.94 36.05
N SER A 57 -0.48 26.63 35.67
CA SER A 57 -0.26 28.06 35.91
C SER A 57 -0.85 28.96 34.82
N ASP A 58 -1.08 28.42 33.64
CA ASP A 58 -1.60 29.13 32.46
C ASP A 58 -2.51 28.15 31.67
N GLU A 59 -3.82 28.20 31.97
CA GLU A 59 -4.79 27.27 31.37
C GLU A 59 -4.92 27.41 29.83
N GLU A 60 -4.52 28.55 29.27
CA GLU A 60 -4.50 28.78 27.81
C GLU A 60 -3.30 28.09 27.13
N ARG A 61 -2.28 27.69 27.91
CA ARG A 61 -1.10 27.03 27.38
C ARG A 61 -1.29 25.53 27.33
N ILE A 62 -1.62 25.04 26.15
CA ILE A 62 -1.86 23.62 25.86
C ILE A 62 -0.85 23.16 24.80
N MET A 63 -0.29 21.97 25.01
CA MET A 63 0.60 21.30 24.08
C MET A 63 0.06 19.91 23.79
N GLY A 64 0.13 19.45 22.55
CA GLY A 64 -0.42 18.13 22.20
C GLY A 64 0.33 17.44 21.09
N THR A 65 0.19 16.13 21.03
CA THR A 65 0.68 15.27 19.98
C THR A 65 -0.20 14.04 19.84
N ALA A 66 -0.08 13.31 18.74
CA ALA A 66 -0.70 12.00 18.58
C ALA A 66 0.37 10.91 18.51
N ALA A 67 0.05 9.73 19.05
CA ALA A 67 0.91 8.57 18.94
C ALA A 67 1.05 8.15 17.48
N ASP A 68 2.27 7.87 17.03
CA ASP A 68 2.56 7.39 15.68
C ASP A 68 2.14 5.93 15.47
N GLY A 69 2.39 5.35 14.29
CA GLY A 69 2.05 3.96 13.97
C GLY A 69 2.67 2.90 14.88
N LEU A 70 3.61 3.28 15.70
CA LEU A 70 4.29 2.44 16.67
C LEU A 70 3.80 2.71 18.10
N GLY A 71 2.79 3.58 18.25
CA GLY A 71 2.28 4.07 19.53
C GLY A 71 3.22 5.06 20.20
N PHE A 72 4.28 5.49 19.54
CA PHE A 72 5.24 6.45 20.09
C PHE A 72 4.69 7.87 20.03
N TYR A 73 4.86 8.61 21.12
CA TYR A 73 4.54 10.02 21.22
C TYR A 73 5.70 10.83 21.82
N ARG A 74 5.76 12.11 21.47
CA ARG A 74 6.70 13.05 22.07
C ARG A 74 6.11 14.45 22.09
N ILE A 75 6.28 15.14 23.22
CA ILE A 75 6.04 16.56 23.41
C ILE A 75 7.37 17.17 23.83
N GLY A 76 7.89 18.11 23.05
CA GLY A 76 9.11 18.87 23.35
C GLY A 76 8.77 20.28 23.84
N SER A 77 9.81 21.05 24.17
CA SER A 77 9.70 22.47 24.54
C SER A 77 8.75 22.74 25.71
N ILE A 78 8.73 21.81 26.69
CA ILE A 78 7.89 21.92 27.89
C ILE A 78 8.60 22.82 28.90
N ASP A 79 7.92 23.90 29.33
CA ASP A 79 8.46 24.76 30.37
C ASP A 79 8.42 24.09 31.75
N PRO A 80 9.35 24.42 32.63
CA PRO A 80 9.31 23.96 34.02
C PRO A 80 8.01 24.34 34.72
N GLY A 81 7.43 23.42 35.48
CA GLY A 81 6.18 23.64 36.18
C GLY A 81 5.31 22.40 36.29
N ASN A 82 4.09 22.59 36.77
CA ASN A 82 3.09 21.52 36.88
C ASN A 82 2.17 21.56 35.64
N TRP A 83 1.94 20.38 35.07
CA TRP A 83 1.12 20.20 33.86
C TRP A 83 0.11 19.10 34.08
N VAL A 84 -1.14 19.34 33.71
CA VAL A 84 -2.17 18.29 33.62
C VAL A 84 -1.87 17.50 32.35
N PHE A 85 -1.60 16.22 32.53
CA PHE A 85 -1.32 15.28 31.46
C PHE A 85 -2.56 14.46 31.16
N ARG A 86 -3.01 14.47 29.92
CA ARG A 86 -4.20 13.76 29.47
C ARG A 86 -3.89 12.90 28.25
N VAL A 87 -4.32 11.63 28.28
CA VAL A 87 -4.25 10.73 27.12
C VAL A 87 -5.62 10.14 26.86
N SER A 88 -6.07 10.20 25.63
CA SER A 88 -7.38 9.70 25.19
C SER A 88 -7.28 8.90 23.90
N TYR A 89 -8.13 7.90 23.77
CA TYR A 89 -8.28 7.10 22.56
C TYR A 89 -9.73 6.60 22.46
N VAL A 90 -10.30 6.52 21.26
CA VAL A 90 -11.70 6.10 21.04
C VAL A 90 -11.93 4.69 21.58
N GLY A 91 -12.96 4.50 22.41
CA GLY A 91 -13.30 3.22 23.06
C GLY A 91 -12.39 2.87 24.26
N TYR A 92 -11.69 3.86 24.85
CA TYR A 92 -10.83 3.68 26.02
C TYR A 92 -11.07 4.75 27.06
N SER A 93 -10.88 4.38 28.32
CA SER A 93 -10.93 5.32 29.44
C SER A 93 -9.82 6.37 29.30
N VAL A 94 -10.16 7.62 29.56
CA VAL A 94 -9.20 8.73 29.52
C VAL A 94 -8.22 8.61 30.70
N HIS A 95 -6.93 8.63 30.42
CA HIS A 95 -5.89 8.73 31.45
C HIS A 95 -5.63 10.20 31.78
N LEU A 96 -5.68 10.55 33.06
CA LEU A 96 -5.42 11.89 33.61
C LEU A 96 -4.38 11.78 34.71
N ASP A 97 -3.33 12.61 34.66
CA ASP A 97 -2.30 12.71 35.68
C ASP A 97 -1.77 14.16 35.77
N THR A 98 -1.03 14.50 36.80
CA THR A 98 -0.36 15.80 36.93
C THR A 98 1.13 15.56 36.99
N LEU A 99 1.85 16.02 35.98
CA LEU A 99 3.29 15.89 35.85
C LEU A 99 3.99 17.18 36.20
N LYS A 100 5.07 17.08 36.98
CA LYS A 100 5.94 18.21 37.24
C LYS A 100 7.21 18.06 36.41
N PHE A 101 7.54 19.08 35.63
CA PHE A 101 8.78 19.14 34.84
C PHE A 101 9.76 20.12 35.44
N THR A 102 11.05 19.74 35.34
CA THR A 102 12.18 20.56 35.67
C THR A 102 12.94 20.95 34.40
N ASP A 103 13.74 22.00 34.44
CA ASP A 103 14.47 22.47 33.27
C ASP A 103 15.43 21.40 32.73
N GLY A 104 15.37 21.15 31.41
CA GLY A 104 16.19 20.14 30.72
C GLY A 104 15.80 18.69 30.95
N GLU A 105 14.68 18.41 31.60
CA GLU A 105 14.26 17.05 31.92
C GLU A 105 13.77 16.27 30.67
N ASN A 106 14.41 15.14 30.40
CA ASN A 106 13.91 14.18 29.39
C ASN A 106 13.21 13.02 30.10
N ARG A 107 11.87 13.02 30.08
CA ARG A 107 11.05 11.99 30.74
C ARG A 107 10.49 11.02 29.72
N THR A 108 10.69 9.71 29.96
CA THR A 108 10.02 8.65 29.22
C THR A 108 8.88 8.09 30.06
N LEU A 109 7.64 8.17 29.55
CA LEU A 109 6.43 7.68 30.22
C LEU A 109 5.64 6.80 29.26
N ASN A 110 5.73 5.48 29.46
CA ASN A 110 4.93 4.51 28.72
C ASN A 110 3.58 4.32 29.41
N LEU A 111 2.49 4.33 28.62
CA LEU A 111 1.14 4.29 29.12
C LEU A 111 0.36 3.09 28.60
N THR A 112 -0.53 2.59 29.42
CA THR A 112 -1.52 1.59 29.05
C THR A 112 -2.92 2.16 29.28
N LEU A 113 -3.79 2.17 28.24
CA LEU A 113 -5.18 2.58 28.36
C LEU A 113 -6.06 1.34 28.48
N GLN A 114 -7.07 1.42 29.33
CA GLN A 114 -8.06 0.37 29.52
C GLN A 114 -9.26 0.62 28.61
N ARG A 115 -9.78 -0.43 27.97
CA ARG A 115 -11.01 -0.34 27.18
C ARG A 115 -12.19 0.02 28.06
N ASP A 116 -13.05 0.86 27.53
CA ASP A 116 -14.29 1.26 28.16
C ASP A 116 -15.40 1.34 27.12
N ASP A 117 -16.19 0.28 27.05
CA ASP A 117 -17.29 0.14 26.08
C ASP A 117 -18.47 1.09 26.38
N THR A 118 -18.47 1.79 27.53
CA THR A 118 -19.48 2.76 27.86
C THR A 118 -19.26 4.14 27.26
N PHE A 119 -18.05 4.45 26.85
CA PHE A 119 -17.68 5.69 26.15
C PHE A 119 -17.60 5.50 24.64
N LEU A 120 -18.77 5.28 24.00
CA LEU A 120 -18.90 5.32 22.53
C LEU A 120 -18.91 6.75 21.98
N ASP A 121 -19.02 7.75 22.81
CA ASP A 121 -18.86 9.13 22.42
C ASP A 121 -17.38 9.50 22.47
N GLU A 122 -16.84 9.79 21.32
CA GLU A 122 -15.58 10.48 21.19
C GLU A 122 -15.70 11.79 21.95
N VAL A 123 -15.16 11.86 23.17
CA VAL A 123 -14.97 13.14 23.83
C VAL A 123 -13.88 13.87 23.08
N VAL A 124 -14.25 14.44 21.94
CA VAL A 124 -13.47 15.48 21.29
C VAL A 124 -13.56 16.70 22.19
N VAL A 125 -12.64 16.80 23.13
CA VAL A 125 -12.36 18.11 23.70
C VAL A 125 -11.67 18.86 22.56
N ALA A 126 -12.42 19.73 21.93
CA ALA A 126 -11.86 20.75 21.05
C ALA A 126 -10.86 21.55 21.90
N VAL A 127 -9.61 21.19 21.78
CA VAL A 127 -8.51 22.00 22.30
C VAL A 127 -8.28 23.06 21.24
N GLU A 128 -8.64 24.28 21.50
CA GLU A 128 -8.56 25.39 20.55
C GLU A 128 -7.15 25.69 20.06
N ASP A 129 -6.09 25.19 20.72
CA ASP A 129 -4.69 25.54 20.40
C ASP A 129 -3.66 24.40 20.42
N GLY A 130 -4.05 23.13 20.45
CA GLY A 130 -3.11 22.00 20.55
C GLY A 130 -3.36 20.93 19.49
N ALA A 131 -3.05 21.23 18.24
CA ALA A 131 -3.25 20.32 17.12
C ALA A 131 -2.39 19.04 17.23
N ALA A 132 -3.03 17.88 17.34
CA ALA A 132 -2.38 16.60 17.07
C ALA A 132 -2.09 16.52 15.57
N TRP A 133 -0.86 16.80 15.17
CA TRP A 133 -0.43 16.79 13.79
C TRP A 133 -0.54 15.39 13.17
N ARG A 134 -1.35 15.24 12.15
CA ARG A 134 -1.43 13.99 11.36
C ARG A 134 -0.16 13.83 10.51
N ILE A 135 0.18 12.58 10.16
CA ILE A 135 1.22 12.32 9.16
C ILE A 135 0.69 12.76 7.80
N GLU A 136 1.36 13.69 7.18
CA GLU A 136 0.89 14.45 6.04
C GLU A 136 0.89 13.66 4.74
N GLY A 137 -0.14 13.86 3.95
CA GLY A 137 -0.30 13.22 2.64
C GLY A 137 -0.56 11.72 2.70
N ALA A 138 -0.61 11.10 3.89
CA ALA A 138 -0.99 9.72 4.06
C ALA A 138 -2.48 9.61 4.38
N GLN A 139 -3.18 8.79 3.62
CA GLN A 139 -4.46 8.28 4.09
C GLN A 139 -4.21 7.11 5.04
N ARG A 140 -4.64 7.27 6.27
CA ARG A 140 -4.55 6.24 7.30
C ARG A 140 -5.74 5.31 7.21
N ILE A 141 -5.46 4.03 7.37
CA ILE A 141 -6.43 2.95 7.26
C ILE A 141 -6.33 2.13 8.55
N SER A 142 -7.41 2.07 9.29
CA SER A 142 -7.52 1.24 10.50
C SER A 142 -8.11 -0.13 10.18
N SER A 143 -7.99 -1.09 11.10
CA SER A 143 -8.69 -2.38 11.00
C SER A 143 -10.22 -2.21 10.94
N ALA A 144 -10.76 -1.20 11.64
CA ALA A 144 -12.19 -0.88 11.59
C ALA A 144 -12.64 -0.41 10.20
N ASP A 145 -11.84 0.38 9.49
CA ASP A 145 -12.15 0.81 8.12
C ASP A 145 -12.16 -0.37 7.15
N ILE A 146 -11.21 -1.29 7.32
CA ILE A 146 -11.12 -2.51 6.51
C ILE A 146 -12.36 -3.38 6.70
N ARG A 147 -12.86 -3.53 7.94
CA ARG A 147 -14.04 -4.34 8.28
C ARG A 147 -15.33 -3.83 7.67
N ARG A 148 -15.47 -2.53 7.43
CA ARG A 148 -16.69 -1.92 6.88
C ARG A 148 -17.00 -2.31 5.43
N VAL A 149 -16.03 -2.85 4.70
CA VAL A 149 -16.21 -3.17 3.28
C VAL A 149 -16.94 -4.51 3.11
N PRO A 150 -18.14 -4.53 2.47
CA PRO A 150 -18.84 -5.77 2.14
C PRO A 150 -17.99 -6.73 1.31
N GLY A 151 -17.99 -8.00 1.68
CA GLY A 151 -17.26 -9.03 0.95
C GLY A 151 -17.40 -10.41 1.58
N PRO A 152 -17.04 -11.51 0.86
CA PRO A 152 -17.20 -12.88 1.30
C PRO A 152 -16.18 -13.33 2.37
N ALA A 153 -15.30 -12.46 2.79
CA ALA A 153 -14.42 -12.60 3.96
C ALA A 153 -14.58 -11.35 4.82
N SER A 154 -14.38 -11.47 6.13
CA SER A 154 -14.40 -10.30 7.00
C SER A 154 -13.29 -9.35 6.58
N GLY A 155 -13.64 -8.15 6.17
CA GLY A 155 -12.77 -7.02 5.81
C GLY A 155 -11.43 -7.34 5.14
N ASN A 156 -11.13 -6.68 4.07
CA ASN A 156 -9.92 -6.90 3.28
C ASN A 156 -9.32 -5.56 2.86
N LEU A 157 -8.04 -5.36 3.15
CA LEU A 157 -7.34 -4.11 2.90
C LEU A 157 -7.34 -3.72 1.41
N VAL A 158 -7.08 -4.67 0.50
CA VAL A 158 -7.06 -4.36 -0.94
C VAL A 158 -8.42 -3.91 -1.45
N THR A 159 -9.50 -4.53 -0.97
CA THR A 159 -10.87 -4.13 -1.31
C THR A 159 -11.22 -2.75 -0.74
N TYR A 160 -10.73 -2.42 0.45
CA TYR A 160 -10.89 -1.08 1.01
C TYR A 160 -10.14 -0.04 0.14
N LEU A 161 -8.90 -0.31 -0.27
CA LEU A 161 -8.14 0.59 -1.15
C LEU A 161 -8.88 0.91 -2.45
N GLN A 162 -9.64 -0.04 -2.99
CA GLN A 162 -10.47 0.18 -4.19
C GLN A 162 -11.62 1.17 -3.98
N THR A 163 -11.98 1.47 -2.73
CA THR A 163 -13.00 2.49 -2.40
C THR A 163 -12.43 3.91 -2.37
N LEU A 164 -11.10 4.03 -2.35
CA LEU A 164 -10.42 5.32 -2.29
C LEU A 164 -10.42 6.02 -3.66
N PRO A 165 -10.51 7.34 -3.70
CA PRO A 165 -10.41 8.08 -4.95
C PRO A 165 -9.00 7.93 -5.55
N GLY A 166 -8.90 7.96 -6.88
CA GLY A 166 -7.62 7.81 -7.57
C GLY A 166 -7.01 6.40 -7.57
N VAL A 167 -7.69 5.39 -6.96
CA VAL A 167 -7.28 3.98 -6.99
C VAL A 167 -8.18 3.21 -7.94
N VAL A 168 -7.63 2.71 -9.02
CA VAL A 168 -8.33 1.93 -10.04
C VAL A 168 -7.93 0.46 -9.92
N ALA A 169 -8.90 -0.43 -9.80
CA ALA A 169 -8.67 -1.88 -9.90
C ALA A 169 -8.91 -2.38 -11.33
N SER A 170 -8.14 -3.36 -11.76
CA SER A 170 -8.35 -4.02 -13.06
C SER A 170 -9.69 -4.77 -13.13
N GLY A 171 -10.19 -5.26 -12.00
CA GLY A 171 -11.46 -6.00 -11.91
C GLY A 171 -11.45 -7.02 -10.78
N ASP A 172 -12.31 -8.02 -10.89
CA ASP A 172 -12.48 -9.07 -9.86
C ASP A 172 -11.38 -10.15 -9.92
N ARG A 173 -10.52 -10.14 -10.94
CA ARG A 173 -9.42 -11.09 -11.13
C ARG A 173 -8.09 -10.37 -11.10
N GLY A 174 -7.07 -11.01 -10.51
CA GLY A 174 -5.70 -10.50 -10.46
C GLY A 174 -5.44 -9.41 -9.42
N GLY A 175 -6.45 -8.71 -8.93
CA GLY A 175 -6.35 -7.74 -7.82
C GLY A 175 -5.34 -6.60 -7.99
N GLN A 176 -4.95 -6.27 -9.23
CA GLN A 176 -3.98 -5.23 -9.50
C GLN A 176 -4.55 -3.83 -9.25
N LEU A 177 -3.76 -2.98 -8.61
CA LEU A 177 -4.13 -1.59 -8.29
C LEU A 177 -3.27 -0.61 -9.08
N PHE A 178 -3.94 0.27 -9.80
CA PHE A 178 -3.37 1.42 -10.49
C PHE A 178 -3.67 2.66 -9.67
N VAL A 179 -2.65 3.44 -9.32
CA VAL A 179 -2.82 4.58 -8.43
C VAL A 179 -2.47 5.87 -9.16
N ARG A 180 -3.46 6.75 -9.34
CA ARG A 180 -3.28 8.05 -10.01
C ARG A 180 -2.43 7.92 -11.27
N GLY A 181 -2.87 7.06 -12.20
CA GLY A 181 -2.23 6.82 -13.49
C GLY A 181 -0.93 6.00 -13.45
N GLY A 182 -0.47 5.56 -12.29
CA GLY A 182 0.69 4.67 -12.16
C GLY A 182 0.32 3.20 -12.27
N SER A 183 1.20 2.40 -12.86
CA SER A 183 1.04 0.95 -12.99
C SER A 183 1.32 0.22 -11.66
N PRO A 184 0.87 -1.04 -11.49
CA PRO A 184 1.10 -1.82 -10.27
C PRO A 184 2.59 -1.96 -9.90
N SER A 185 3.48 -2.08 -10.88
CA SER A 185 4.93 -2.18 -10.68
C SER A 185 5.57 -0.87 -10.16
N GLN A 186 4.85 0.25 -10.24
CA GLN A 186 5.28 1.55 -9.73
C GLN A 186 4.81 1.82 -8.30
N ASN A 187 4.01 0.94 -7.71
CA ASN A 187 3.57 1.03 -6.33
C ASN A 187 4.58 0.33 -5.40
N MET A 188 4.77 0.89 -4.22
CA MET A 188 5.52 0.27 -3.13
C MET A 188 4.53 -0.29 -2.11
N VAL A 189 4.60 -1.58 -1.84
CA VAL A 189 3.82 -2.18 -0.76
C VAL A 189 4.78 -2.80 0.23
N LEU A 190 4.71 -2.35 1.48
CA LEU A 190 5.53 -2.79 2.58
C LEU A 190 4.67 -3.47 3.65
N VAL A 191 5.20 -4.53 4.24
CA VAL A 191 4.62 -5.23 5.39
C VAL A 191 5.66 -5.22 6.50
N ASP A 192 5.43 -4.45 7.56
CA ASP A 192 6.40 -4.18 8.62
C ASP A 192 7.79 -3.74 8.06
N GLY A 193 7.80 -2.96 6.97
CA GLY A 193 9.00 -2.48 6.27
C GLY A 193 9.59 -3.45 5.25
N ALA A 194 9.10 -4.68 5.12
CA ALA A 194 9.52 -5.64 4.10
C ALA A 194 8.67 -5.51 2.82
N MET A 195 9.33 -5.49 1.65
CA MET A 195 8.65 -5.34 0.36
C MET A 195 7.83 -6.58 0.00
N ILE A 196 6.61 -6.39 -0.51
CA ILE A 196 5.82 -7.41 -1.20
C ILE A 196 5.50 -6.94 -2.63
N TYR A 197 5.62 -7.83 -3.62
CA TYR A 197 5.50 -7.45 -5.02
C TYR A 197 4.08 -7.60 -5.59
N GLN A 198 3.37 -8.65 -5.22
CA GLN A 198 1.96 -8.87 -5.60
C GLN A 198 1.14 -9.00 -4.32
N PRO A 199 0.50 -7.92 -3.83
CA PRO A 199 -0.17 -7.88 -2.54
C PRO A 199 -1.63 -8.35 -2.60
N SER A 200 -2.02 -9.09 -3.61
CA SER A 200 -3.40 -9.54 -3.85
C SER A 200 -3.44 -11.01 -4.26
N HIS A 201 -4.58 -11.63 -4.08
CA HIS A 201 -4.87 -12.95 -4.63
C HIS A 201 -5.43 -12.88 -6.04
N ILE A 202 -5.42 -14.02 -6.76
CA ILE A 202 -5.96 -14.16 -8.11
C ILE A 202 -7.45 -13.81 -8.15
N VAL A 203 -8.16 -14.07 -7.07
CA VAL A 203 -9.52 -13.58 -6.84
C VAL A 203 -9.41 -12.22 -6.15
N GLY A 204 -9.63 -11.15 -6.89
CA GLY A 204 -9.26 -9.78 -6.53
C GLY A 204 -9.97 -9.17 -5.32
N PHE A 205 -10.98 -9.84 -4.75
CA PHE A 205 -11.61 -9.45 -3.49
C PHE A 205 -11.10 -10.26 -2.28
N PHE A 206 -10.05 -11.05 -2.44
CA PHE A 206 -9.28 -11.62 -1.35
C PHE A 206 -7.87 -11.04 -1.31
N SER A 207 -7.30 -10.96 -0.14
CA SER A 207 -5.96 -10.44 0.08
C SER A 207 -5.31 -11.14 1.27
N PRO A 208 -3.98 -11.26 1.29
CA PRO A 208 -3.27 -11.80 2.43
C PRO A 208 -3.29 -10.89 3.67
N PHE A 209 -4.03 -9.78 3.64
CA PHE A 209 -4.12 -8.77 4.70
C PHE A 209 -5.56 -8.63 5.22
N PRO A 210 -6.11 -9.65 5.91
CA PRO A 210 -7.41 -9.56 6.56
C PRO A 210 -7.34 -8.57 7.74
N GLU A 211 -8.49 -8.01 8.11
CA GLU A 211 -8.59 -7.06 9.21
C GLU A 211 -8.09 -7.61 10.55
N THR A 212 -8.19 -8.92 10.76
CA THR A 212 -7.71 -9.61 11.95
C THR A 212 -6.19 -9.56 12.12
N LEU A 213 -5.43 -9.43 11.04
CA LEU A 213 -3.96 -9.36 11.03
C LEU A 213 -3.41 -7.94 10.95
N VAL A 214 -4.16 -7.02 10.34
CA VAL A 214 -3.69 -5.65 10.11
C VAL A 214 -3.95 -4.81 11.36
N ASP A 215 -2.92 -4.18 11.89
CA ASP A 215 -3.02 -3.17 12.94
C ASP A 215 -3.40 -1.81 12.34
N GLY A 216 -2.83 -1.49 11.20
CA GLY A 216 -3.14 -0.31 10.40
C GLY A 216 -2.28 -0.21 9.16
N ALA A 217 -2.61 0.71 8.28
CA ALA A 217 -1.80 1.00 7.11
C ALA A 217 -1.78 2.50 6.79
N ASP A 218 -0.65 2.97 6.26
CA ASP A 218 -0.51 4.31 5.71
C ASP A 218 -0.44 4.22 4.19
N PHE A 219 -1.37 4.88 3.51
CA PHE A 219 -1.45 4.90 2.06
C PHE A 219 -1.16 6.29 1.52
N TYR A 220 -0.11 6.41 0.72
CA TYR A 220 0.28 7.61 -0.02
C TYR A 220 -0.01 7.41 -1.49
N ALA A 221 -1.00 8.09 -2.04
CA ALA A 221 -1.31 8.06 -3.48
C ALA A 221 -0.29 8.86 -4.33
N GLY A 222 0.68 9.48 -3.68
CA GLY A 222 1.80 10.25 -4.20
C GLY A 222 2.36 11.16 -3.11
N GLY A 223 3.35 12.00 -3.40
CA GLY A 223 3.88 12.99 -2.45
C GLY A 223 4.55 12.39 -1.19
N PHE A 224 4.98 11.13 -1.22
CA PHE A 224 5.57 10.46 -0.07
C PHE A 224 6.99 10.95 0.25
N GLY A 225 7.37 10.87 1.54
CA GLY A 225 8.63 11.36 2.08
C GLY A 225 9.87 10.57 1.60
N PRO A 226 11.09 11.10 1.85
CA PRO A 226 12.33 10.56 1.31
C PRO A 226 12.76 9.21 1.91
N GLY A 227 12.19 8.78 3.03
CA GLY A 227 12.35 7.42 3.56
C GLY A 227 11.87 6.32 2.61
N TYR A 228 10.96 6.65 1.69
CA TYR A 228 10.49 5.73 0.67
C TYR A 228 11.15 6.04 -0.68
N SER A 229 11.99 5.14 -1.20
CA SER A 229 12.70 5.34 -2.48
C SER A 229 12.67 4.10 -3.36
N GLY A 230 12.70 4.31 -4.70
CA GLY A 230 12.75 3.25 -5.70
C GLY A 230 11.39 2.84 -6.28
N ARG A 231 10.36 3.70 -6.17
CA ARG A 231 9.06 3.59 -6.83
C ARG A 231 8.53 4.95 -7.25
N LEU A 232 7.69 4.97 -8.29
CA LEU A 232 7.25 6.22 -8.93
C LEU A 232 5.84 6.67 -8.52
N SER A 233 4.94 5.79 -8.08
CA SER A 233 3.52 6.15 -8.02
C SER A 233 2.98 6.31 -6.60
N SER A 234 2.97 5.27 -5.81
CA SER A 234 2.34 5.25 -4.48
C SER A 234 3.12 4.41 -3.47
N VAL A 235 2.79 4.59 -2.20
CA VAL A 235 3.29 3.75 -1.09
C VAL A 235 2.12 3.27 -0.25
N LEU A 236 2.11 1.98 0.07
CA LEU A 236 1.26 1.35 1.06
C LEU A 236 2.15 0.71 2.12
N ASP A 237 2.17 1.25 3.31
CA ASP A 237 2.95 0.73 4.44
C ASP A 237 2.02 0.08 5.46
N ILE A 238 2.04 -1.26 5.51
CA ILE A 238 1.13 -2.09 6.31
C ILE A 238 1.84 -2.50 7.59
N ARG A 239 1.22 -2.22 8.72
CA ARG A 239 1.66 -2.68 10.04
C ARG A 239 0.82 -3.89 10.46
N MET A 240 1.51 -4.97 10.79
CA MET A 240 0.90 -6.22 11.25
C MET A 240 0.86 -6.27 12.77
N ARG A 241 -0.19 -6.87 13.31
CA ARG A 241 -0.37 -7.04 14.76
C ARG A 241 0.79 -7.75 15.43
N HIS A 242 1.05 -7.40 16.68
CA HIS A 242 2.12 -8.00 17.48
C HIS A 242 1.69 -9.24 18.28
N GLY A 243 0.40 -9.57 18.28
CA GLY A 243 -0.17 -10.62 19.12
C GLY A 243 -0.42 -10.17 20.56
N ASN A 244 -1.35 -10.86 21.23
CA ASN A 244 -1.70 -10.59 22.62
C ASN A 244 -0.59 -11.06 23.57
N ARG A 245 -0.15 -10.20 24.49
CA ARG A 245 0.93 -10.51 25.46
C ARG A 245 0.43 -11.11 26.76
N PHE A 246 -0.86 -11.11 27.00
CA PHE A 246 -1.44 -11.48 28.29
C PHE A 246 -2.29 -12.75 28.23
N SER A 247 -3.07 -12.94 27.18
CA SER A 247 -3.97 -14.07 27.01
C SER A 247 -3.86 -14.66 25.60
N PRO A 248 -4.05 -15.99 25.44
CA PRO A 248 -4.24 -16.57 24.13
C PRO A 248 -5.62 -16.23 23.59
N GLY A 249 -5.74 -16.08 22.28
CA GLY A 249 -7.00 -15.84 21.59
C GLY A 249 -6.91 -16.34 20.15
N GLY A 250 -8.06 -16.39 19.47
CA GLY A 250 -8.05 -16.84 18.09
C GLY A 250 -9.39 -16.66 17.38
N THR A 251 -9.34 -16.75 16.07
CA THR A 251 -10.53 -16.65 15.20
C THR A 251 -10.45 -17.74 14.14
N ALA A 252 -11.55 -18.47 13.95
CA ALA A 252 -11.72 -19.39 12.83
C ALA A 252 -12.88 -18.92 11.95
N SER A 253 -12.69 -18.88 10.64
CA SER A 253 -13.77 -18.54 9.71
C SER A 253 -13.85 -19.54 8.55
N ILE A 254 -15.08 -19.74 8.07
CA ILE A 254 -15.35 -20.57 6.91
C ILE A 254 -16.43 -19.93 6.05
N SER A 255 -16.18 -19.94 4.75
CA SER A 255 -17.12 -19.51 3.70
C SER A 255 -17.02 -20.47 2.52
N PRO A 256 -17.91 -20.42 1.53
CA PRO A 256 -17.76 -21.19 0.29
C PRO A 256 -16.47 -20.89 -0.50
N PHE A 257 -15.82 -19.77 -0.23
CA PHE A 257 -14.61 -19.31 -0.94
C PHE A 257 -13.33 -19.66 -0.24
N ALA A 258 -13.31 -19.62 1.10
CA ALA A 258 -12.09 -19.79 1.89
C ALA A 258 -12.38 -20.23 3.32
N ALA A 259 -11.40 -20.95 3.90
CA ALA A 259 -11.32 -21.17 5.33
C ALA A 259 -10.07 -20.47 5.87
N SER A 260 -10.15 -19.88 7.05
CA SER A 260 -9.03 -19.23 7.71
C SER A 260 -9.00 -19.53 9.21
N LEU A 261 -7.78 -19.56 9.72
CA LEU A 261 -7.48 -19.71 11.15
C LEU A 261 -6.50 -18.62 11.54
N PHE A 262 -6.84 -17.91 12.59
CA PHE A 262 -5.99 -16.92 13.25
C PHE A 262 -5.82 -17.31 14.71
N ALA A 263 -4.61 -17.20 15.24
CA ALA A 263 -4.33 -17.43 16.64
C ALA A 263 -3.20 -16.52 17.12
N GLU A 264 -3.31 -16.07 18.36
CA GLU A 264 -2.32 -15.22 19.01
C GLU A 264 -2.18 -15.56 20.49
N GLY A 265 -1.07 -15.19 21.11
CA GLY A 265 -0.90 -15.37 22.54
C GLY A 265 0.48 -14.99 23.05
N PRO A 266 0.68 -15.05 24.40
CA PRO A 266 1.96 -14.77 25.02
C PRO A 266 2.97 -15.90 24.78
N ILE A 267 4.23 -15.52 24.49
CA ILE A 267 5.40 -16.39 24.68
C ILE A 267 5.87 -16.28 26.14
N LYS A 268 6.00 -15.03 26.61
CA LYS A 268 6.21 -14.69 28.01
C LYS A 268 5.27 -13.56 28.38
N THR A 269 4.36 -13.83 29.31
CA THR A 269 3.31 -12.88 29.73
C THR A 269 3.88 -11.49 30.04
N GLY A 270 3.26 -10.48 29.46
CA GLY A 270 3.63 -9.07 29.57
C GLY A 270 4.84 -8.62 28.73
N HIS A 271 5.65 -9.53 28.17
CA HIS A 271 6.92 -9.19 27.52
C HIS A 271 6.99 -9.59 26.05
N SER A 272 6.45 -10.75 25.69
CA SER A 272 6.58 -11.26 24.33
C SER A 272 5.33 -12.02 23.90
N SER A 273 5.04 -11.96 22.62
CA SER A 273 3.85 -12.55 22.01
C SER A 273 4.16 -13.18 20.66
N TRP A 274 3.24 -14.02 20.22
CA TRP A 274 3.21 -14.56 18.88
C TRP A 274 1.83 -14.35 18.26
N VAL A 275 1.78 -14.29 16.96
CA VAL A 275 0.57 -14.30 16.16
C VAL A 275 0.80 -15.15 14.92
N THR A 276 -0.18 -15.95 14.53
CA THR A 276 -0.16 -16.74 13.31
C THR A 276 -1.51 -16.70 12.62
N SER A 277 -1.49 -16.76 11.29
CA SER A 277 -2.69 -16.89 10.46
C SER A 277 -2.42 -17.78 9.27
N VAL A 278 -3.39 -18.61 8.93
CA VAL A 278 -3.38 -19.47 7.75
C VAL A 278 -4.72 -19.33 7.05
N SER A 279 -4.70 -19.21 5.74
CA SER A 279 -5.90 -19.16 4.91
C SER A 279 -5.74 -20.07 3.70
N HIS A 280 -6.82 -20.76 3.33
CA HIS A 280 -6.86 -21.65 2.19
C HIS A 280 -8.16 -21.44 1.41
N SER A 281 -8.09 -21.34 0.09
CA SER A 281 -9.27 -21.21 -0.75
C SER A 281 -10.05 -22.54 -0.82
N LEU A 282 -11.38 -22.45 -0.81
CA LEU A 282 -12.32 -23.56 -1.01
C LEU A 282 -13.08 -23.47 -2.33
N ILE A 283 -12.66 -22.60 -3.25
CA ILE A 283 -13.36 -22.29 -4.49
C ILE A 283 -13.49 -23.52 -5.37
N GLU A 284 -12.41 -24.31 -5.51
CA GLU A 284 -12.46 -25.55 -6.32
C GLU A 284 -13.46 -26.57 -5.77
N GLN A 285 -13.57 -26.69 -4.43
CA GLN A 285 -14.47 -27.59 -3.76
C GLN A 285 -15.93 -27.12 -3.81
N SER A 286 -16.15 -25.82 -3.84
CA SER A 286 -17.46 -25.17 -3.80
C SER A 286 -17.98 -24.79 -5.18
N SER A 287 -17.19 -24.92 -6.23
CA SER A 287 -17.50 -24.44 -7.59
C SER A 287 -18.82 -25.00 -8.14
N THR A 288 -19.19 -26.23 -7.76
CA THR A 288 -20.47 -26.86 -8.15
C THR A 288 -21.70 -26.13 -7.58
N TYR A 289 -21.55 -25.41 -6.47
CA TYR A 289 -22.63 -24.72 -5.75
C TYR A 289 -22.61 -23.20 -5.95
N LEU A 290 -21.54 -22.67 -6.52
CA LEU A 290 -21.39 -21.24 -6.79
C LEU A 290 -21.74 -20.95 -8.25
N PRO A 291 -22.36 -19.81 -8.58
CA PRO A 291 -22.55 -19.36 -9.95
C PRO A 291 -21.22 -18.88 -10.56
N ILE A 292 -20.16 -19.59 -10.30
CA ILE A 292 -18.82 -19.41 -10.83
C ILE A 292 -18.55 -20.66 -11.66
N GLU A 293 -18.40 -20.51 -12.96
CA GLU A 293 -18.05 -21.62 -13.86
C GLU A 293 -16.83 -22.35 -13.29
N ASN A 294 -16.74 -23.68 -13.46
CA ASN A 294 -15.70 -24.58 -12.91
C ASN A 294 -14.28 -24.04 -13.09
N GLN A 295 -13.90 -23.09 -12.27
CA GLN A 295 -12.65 -22.37 -12.39
C GLN A 295 -11.62 -22.96 -11.43
N PRO A 296 -10.49 -23.50 -11.92
CA PRO A 296 -9.39 -23.88 -11.06
C PRO A 296 -8.73 -22.62 -10.50
N LEU A 297 -9.30 -22.08 -9.42
CA LEU A 297 -8.79 -20.92 -8.71
C LEU A 297 -8.42 -21.35 -7.30
N LYS A 298 -7.11 -21.26 -7.00
CA LYS A 298 -6.56 -21.62 -5.70
C LYS A 298 -5.69 -20.50 -5.15
N PHE A 299 -5.90 -20.17 -3.88
CA PHE A 299 -4.97 -19.32 -3.14
C PHE A 299 -4.72 -19.87 -1.74
N GLU A 300 -3.53 -19.62 -1.24
CA GLU A 300 -3.10 -19.94 0.12
C GLU A 300 -2.28 -18.78 0.67
N ASN A 301 -2.41 -18.52 1.96
CA ASN A 301 -1.50 -17.64 2.66
C ASN A 301 -1.19 -18.15 4.05
N TYR A 302 -0.02 -17.81 4.54
CA TYR A 302 0.40 -18.00 5.91
C TYR A 302 1.18 -16.78 6.40
N PHE A 303 0.97 -16.45 7.64
CA PHE A 303 1.66 -15.38 8.33
C PHE A 303 2.00 -15.84 9.74
N THR A 304 3.20 -15.52 10.20
CA THR A 304 3.57 -15.67 11.60
C THR A 304 4.51 -14.54 12.01
N LYS A 305 4.32 -14.03 13.22
CA LYS A 305 5.16 -12.99 13.79
C LYS A 305 5.37 -13.26 15.28
N ALA A 306 6.62 -13.17 15.72
CA ALA A 306 7.00 -13.16 17.11
C ALA A 306 7.51 -11.78 17.50
N SER A 307 7.10 -11.28 18.66
CA SER A 307 7.41 -9.92 19.12
C SER A 307 7.95 -9.94 20.54
N LEU A 308 8.98 -9.17 20.76
CA LEU A 308 9.55 -8.87 22.08
C LEU A 308 9.34 -7.38 22.35
N ILE A 309 8.66 -7.06 23.43
CA ILE A 309 8.35 -5.69 23.83
C ILE A 309 8.83 -5.48 25.26
N ARG A 310 9.76 -4.59 25.44
CA ARG A 310 10.25 -4.10 26.72
C ARG A 310 10.12 -2.58 26.75
N ASP A 311 10.31 -1.98 27.91
CA ASP A 311 10.05 -0.56 28.17
C ASP A 311 10.47 0.36 27.01
N ASN A 312 11.73 0.27 26.59
CA ASN A 312 12.31 1.15 25.58
C ASN A 312 12.69 0.42 24.27
N THR A 313 12.35 -0.87 24.12
CA THR A 313 12.78 -1.69 22.98
C THR A 313 11.65 -2.56 22.49
N ARG A 314 11.47 -2.59 21.17
CA ARG A 314 10.52 -3.46 20.46
C ARG A 314 11.21 -4.14 19.31
N CYS A 315 11.29 -5.45 19.35
CA CYS A 315 11.83 -6.25 18.28
C CYS A 315 10.78 -7.25 17.80
N SER A 316 10.74 -7.50 16.52
CA SER A 316 9.86 -8.52 15.93
C SER A 316 10.54 -9.24 14.79
N VAL A 317 10.13 -10.48 14.58
CA VAL A 317 10.51 -11.31 13.43
C VAL A 317 9.24 -11.84 12.83
N MET A 318 9.10 -11.75 11.51
CA MET A 318 7.93 -12.23 10.78
C MET A 318 8.29 -13.08 9.56
N LEU A 319 7.35 -13.94 9.19
CA LEU A 319 7.35 -14.71 7.95
C LEU A 319 5.96 -14.60 7.32
N LEU A 320 5.92 -14.22 6.04
CA LEU A 320 4.70 -14.16 5.23
C LEU A 320 4.92 -14.97 3.96
N GLY A 321 3.97 -15.81 3.60
CA GLY A 321 3.93 -16.47 2.31
C GLY A 321 2.55 -16.42 1.70
N THR A 322 2.51 -16.22 0.37
CA THR A 322 1.29 -16.34 -0.45
C THR A 322 1.56 -17.26 -1.61
N TYR A 323 0.56 -18.01 -2.01
CA TYR A 323 0.58 -18.80 -3.23
C TYR A 323 -0.76 -18.68 -3.92
N ASP A 324 -0.73 -18.42 -5.22
CA ASP A 324 -1.89 -18.31 -6.08
C ASP A 324 -1.69 -19.14 -7.34
N ARG A 325 -2.76 -19.77 -7.82
CA ARG A 325 -2.79 -20.49 -9.06
C ARG A 325 -4.21 -20.43 -9.65
N GLY A 326 -4.32 -20.24 -10.96
CA GLY A 326 -5.60 -20.32 -11.64
C GLY A 326 -5.53 -20.04 -13.11
N GLN A 327 -6.66 -20.12 -13.77
CA GLN A 327 -6.83 -19.75 -15.18
C GLN A 327 -7.54 -18.39 -15.24
N MET A 328 -7.00 -17.47 -16.02
CA MET A 328 -7.64 -16.17 -16.28
C MET A 328 -8.69 -16.28 -17.38
N ASP A 329 -8.43 -17.10 -18.38
CA ASP A 329 -9.36 -17.51 -19.44
C ASP A 329 -9.37 -19.04 -19.54
N PHE A 330 -10.58 -19.67 -19.50
CA PHE A 330 -10.74 -21.13 -19.47
C PHE A 330 -10.54 -21.81 -20.79
N GLU A 331 -10.61 -21.05 -21.88
CA GLU A 331 -10.48 -21.62 -23.21
C GLU A 331 -9.07 -21.53 -23.77
N LEU A 332 -8.18 -20.80 -23.09
CA LEU A 332 -6.78 -20.65 -23.51
C LEU A 332 -5.83 -21.68 -22.89
N ASP A 333 -6.30 -22.57 -22.02
CA ASP A 333 -5.48 -23.54 -21.28
C ASP A 333 -4.27 -22.92 -20.57
N GLU A 334 -4.33 -21.60 -20.32
CA GLU A 334 -3.27 -20.86 -19.62
C GLU A 334 -3.45 -20.91 -18.12
N THR A 335 -2.49 -21.50 -17.43
CA THR A 335 -2.43 -21.47 -15.97
C THR A 335 -1.44 -20.42 -15.50
N VAL A 336 -1.92 -19.44 -14.75
CA VAL A 336 -1.09 -18.43 -14.08
C VAL A 336 -0.88 -18.85 -12.64
N SER A 337 0.35 -18.69 -12.14
CA SER A 337 0.65 -18.91 -10.72
C SER A 337 1.68 -17.91 -10.24
N TRP A 338 1.56 -17.50 -8.97
CA TRP A 338 2.57 -16.69 -8.32
C TRP A 338 2.73 -17.03 -6.85
N ARG A 339 3.89 -16.68 -6.32
CA ARG A 339 4.24 -16.87 -4.91
C ARG A 339 5.03 -15.70 -4.39
N ASN A 340 4.65 -15.20 -3.22
CA ASN A 340 5.50 -14.34 -2.41
C ASN A 340 6.06 -15.13 -1.22
N THR A 341 7.30 -14.86 -0.85
CA THR A 341 7.92 -15.28 0.40
C THR A 341 8.64 -14.08 0.98
N VAL A 342 8.25 -13.68 2.18
CA VAL A 342 8.77 -12.48 2.84
C VAL A 342 9.21 -12.85 4.25
N PHE A 343 10.45 -12.55 4.57
CA PHE A 343 11.01 -12.58 5.92
C PHE A 343 11.33 -11.15 6.35
N GLY A 344 10.96 -10.77 7.56
CA GLY A 344 11.27 -9.46 8.13
C GLY A 344 11.73 -9.57 9.57
N SER A 345 12.71 -8.76 9.94
CA SER A 345 13.13 -8.54 11.32
C SER A 345 13.25 -7.03 11.53
N ARG A 346 12.54 -6.50 12.49
CA ARG A 346 12.57 -5.07 12.83
C ARG A 346 12.82 -4.90 14.32
N CYS A 347 13.73 -4.00 14.67
CA CYS A 347 14.04 -3.69 16.04
C CYS A 347 14.08 -2.18 16.22
N MET A 348 13.29 -1.68 17.14
CA MET A 348 13.17 -0.26 17.49
C MET A 348 13.59 -0.06 18.93
N ALA A 349 14.31 1.02 19.20
CA ALA A 349 14.78 1.35 20.54
C ALA A 349 14.76 2.86 20.80
N MET A 350 14.44 3.23 22.03
CA MET A 350 14.53 4.58 22.58
C MET A 350 15.52 4.56 23.76
N PRO A 351 16.78 4.96 23.56
CA PRO A 351 17.74 5.02 24.67
C PRO A 351 17.24 5.96 25.77
N GLU A 352 17.37 5.54 27.02
CA GLU A 352 16.98 6.35 28.15
C GLU A 352 17.75 7.69 28.19
N GLY A 353 17.05 8.77 28.53
CA GLY A 353 17.64 10.11 28.59
C GLY A 353 18.05 10.71 27.24
N SER A 354 17.74 10.03 26.13
CA SER A 354 18.04 10.51 24.78
C SER A 354 16.77 10.89 24.02
N ALA A 355 16.83 12.00 23.28
CA ALA A 355 15.78 12.41 22.35
C ALA A 355 15.93 11.70 20.98
N THR A 356 16.37 10.44 20.98
CA THR A 356 16.67 9.68 19.76
C THR A 356 15.84 8.42 19.70
N PHE A 357 15.27 8.13 18.54
CA PHE A 357 14.61 6.90 18.22
C PHE A 357 15.39 6.15 17.13
N LEU A 358 15.68 4.88 17.40
CA LEU A 358 16.43 4.00 16.51
C LEU A 358 15.49 2.98 15.88
N ASP A 359 15.61 2.74 14.57
CA ASP A 359 14.84 1.71 13.86
C ASP A 359 15.76 0.95 12.90
N LEU A 360 15.93 -0.34 13.16
CA LEU A 360 16.71 -1.26 12.33
C LEU A 360 15.76 -2.25 11.65
N ASN A 361 15.81 -2.32 10.33
CA ASN A 361 15.02 -3.25 9.52
C ASN A 361 15.94 -4.13 8.67
N LEU A 362 15.80 -5.45 8.82
CA LEU A 362 16.40 -6.46 7.95
C LEU A 362 15.27 -7.25 7.31
N SER A 363 15.19 -7.29 6.00
CA SER A 363 14.16 -8.02 5.30
C SER A 363 14.65 -8.71 4.04
N TYR A 364 14.06 -9.88 3.76
CA TYR A 364 14.23 -10.62 2.53
C TYR A 364 12.85 -10.85 1.90
N SER A 365 12.73 -10.57 0.61
CA SER A 365 11.51 -10.79 -0.16
C SER A 365 11.84 -11.52 -1.44
N ARG A 366 11.03 -12.51 -1.79
CA ARG A 366 11.11 -13.22 -3.07
C ARG A 366 9.72 -13.33 -3.67
N PHE A 367 9.60 -12.96 -4.94
CA PHE A 367 8.40 -13.12 -5.73
C PHE A 367 8.71 -13.95 -6.96
N THR A 368 7.88 -14.94 -7.24
CA THR A 368 7.94 -15.75 -8.47
C THR A 368 6.59 -15.69 -9.16
N ASN A 369 6.60 -15.55 -10.48
CA ASN A 369 5.40 -15.51 -11.30
C ASN A 369 5.63 -16.37 -12.54
N ARG A 370 4.66 -17.25 -12.86
CA ARG A 370 4.75 -18.19 -13.97
C ARG A 370 3.41 -18.25 -14.71
N VAL A 371 3.49 -18.26 -16.03
CA VAL A 371 2.39 -18.64 -16.93
C VAL A 371 2.80 -19.91 -17.64
N ALA A 372 1.98 -20.93 -17.57
CA ALA A 372 2.16 -22.21 -18.25
C ALA A 372 1.01 -22.43 -19.23
N ASN A 373 1.32 -22.79 -20.47
CA ASN A 373 0.34 -23.18 -21.47
C ASN A 373 0.74 -24.54 -22.04
N ILE A 374 -0.25 -25.42 -22.30
CA ILE A 374 -0.03 -26.79 -22.79
C ILE A 374 0.65 -26.79 -24.16
N ASP A 375 0.32 -25.82 -25.01
CA ASP A 375 0.78 -25.74 -26.40
C ASP A 375 1.81 -24.63 -26.67
N MET A 376 2.14 -23.81 -25.67
CA MET A 376 3.06 -22.68 -25.76
C MET A 376 4.15 -22.74 -24.68
N LEU A 377 5.09 -21.81 -24.81
CA LEU A 377 6.24 -21.71 -23.93
C LEU A 377 5.82 -21.19 -22.55
N ASP A 378 6.43 -21.76 -21.53
CA ASP A 378 6.30 -21.32 -20.15
C ASP A 378 6.98 -19.95 -19.96
N PHE A 379 6.26 -18.97 -19.41
CA PHE A 379 6.84 -17.71 -18.96
C PHE A 379 7.14 -17.80 -17.46
N ASN A 380 8.31 -17.34 -17.08
CA ASN A 380 8.75 -17.34 -15.69
C ASN A 380 9.45 -16.02 -15.35
N SER A 381 9.10 -15.44 -14.22
CA SER A 381 9.79 -14.26 -13.69
C SER A 381 9.98 -14.38 -12.20
N ASN A 382 11.17 -14.01 -11.74
CA ASN A 382 11.54 -14.07 -10.33
C ASN A 382 12.28 -12.77 -9.95
N ILE A 383 11.89 -12.18 -8.83
CA ILE A 383 12.61 -11.09 -8.21
C ILE A 383 12.85 -11.40 -6.74
N SER A 384 14.08 -11.23 -6.27
CA SER A 384 14.40 -11.26 -4.86
C SER A 384 15.07 -9.97 -4.41
N ARG A 385 14.87 -9.61 -3.14
CA ARG A 385 15.44 -8.43 -2.52
C ARG A 385 15.84 -8.73 -1.08
N LEU A 386 17.11 -8.52 -0.76
CA LEU A 386 17.60 -8.39 0.61
C LEU A 386 17.76 -6.89 0.92
N ASN A 387 17.19 -6.43 2.03
CA ASN A 387 17.24 -5.04 2.48
C ASN A 387 17.74 -4.97 3.91
N LEU A 388 18.71 -4.13 4.13
CA LEU A 388 19.16 -3.71 5.45
C LEU A 388 19.00 -2.19 5.53
N GLU A 389 18.29 -1.70 6.53
CA GLU A 389 17.96 -0.29 6.68
C GLU A 389 18.09 0.11 8.14
N PHE A 390 18.76 1.22 8.38
CA PHE A 390 18.96 1.81 9.69
C PHE A 390 18.47 3.25 9.66
N ASN A 391 17.46 3.55 10.46
CA ASN A 391 16.82 4.85 10.55
C ASN A 391 16.99 5.43 11.94
N LEU A 392 17.19 6.72 11.99
CA LEU A 392 17.31 7.53 13.18
C LEU A 392 16.30 8.68 13.12
N ARG A 393 15.58 8.87 14.21
CA ARG A 393 14.79 10.07 14.44
C ARG A 393 15.39 10.80 15.62
N GLN A 394 15.78 12.03 15.41
CA GLN A 394 16.39 12.87 16.41
C GLN A 394 15.64 14.20 16.51
N PHE A 395 15.54 14.71 17.73
CA PHE A 395 14.84 15.96 17.99
C PHE A 395 15.82 16.99 18.54
N LEU A 396 15.82 18.17 17.94
CA LEU A 396 16.63 19.30 18.34
C LEU A 396 15.72 20.52 18.52
N GLY A 397 15.26 20.76 19.76
CA GLY A 397 14.21 21.74 20.03
C GLY A 397 12.92 21.35 19.29
N ASP A 398 12.37 22.28 18.51
CA ASP A 398 11.15 22.12 17.73
C ASP A 398 11.39 21.49 16.34
N ILE A 399 12.63 21.13 16.02
CA ILE A 399 12.99 20.51 14.76
C ILE A 399 13.18 19.01 14.97
N GLN A 400 12.46 18.20 14.20
CA GLN A 400 12.69 16.76 14.10
C GLN A 400 13.51 16.47 12.85
N PHE A 401 14.50 15.62 12.99
CA PHE A 401 15.28 15.06 11.89
C PHE A 401 15.03 13.57 11.79
N ASP A 402 14.55 13.12 10.63
CA ASP A 402 14.44 11.71 10.24
C ASP A 402 15.50 11.44 9.18
N TYR A 403 16.47 10.60 9.49
CA TYR A 403 17.52 10.25 8.54
C TYR A 403 17.89 8.78 8.64
N GLY A 404 18.34 8.22 7.53
CA GLY A 404 18.67 6.81 7.49
C GLY A 404 19.59 6.46 6.34
N VAL A 405 20.12 5.24 6.44
CA VAL A 405 20.94 4.61 5.43
C VAL A 405 20.40 3.22 5.13
N TYR A 406 20.48 2.80 3.87
CA TYR A 406 20.04 1.48 3.47
C TYR A 406 20.96 0.83 2.45
N THR A 407 20.97 -0.48 2.46
CA THR A 407 21.62 -1.32 1.46
C THR A 407 20.61 -2.31 0.92
N ARG A 408 20.52 -2.44 -0.40
CA ARG A 408 19.59 -3.34 -1.09
C ARG A 408 20.33 -4.18 -2.12
N LEU A 409 20.24 -5.50 -1.96
CA LEU A 409 20.68 -6.46 -2.95
C LEU A 409 19.43 -7.01 -3.65
N LYS A 410 19.41 -6.98 -4.96
CA LYS A 410 18.32 -7.52 -5.77
C LYS A 410 18.87 -8.52 -6.78
N SER A 411 18.16 -9.61 -7.00
CA SER A 411 18.38 -10.53 -8.09
C SER A 411 17.09 -10.64 -8.89
N LEU A 412 17.20 -10.53 -10.18
CA LEU A 412 16.13 -10.53 -11.16
C LEU A 412 16.40 -11.68 -12.13
N TYR A 413 15.38 -12.46 -12.41
CA TYR A 413 15.41 -13.50 -13.43
C TYR A 413 14.11 -13.46 -14.21
N TYR A 414 14.16 -13.53 -15.51
CA TYR A 414 13.00 -13.77 -16.34
C TYR A 414 13.34 -14.68 -17.51
N ASP A 415 12.36 -15.50 -17.88
CA ASP A 415 12.38 -16.33 -19.07
C ASP A 415 10.97 -16.24 -19.66
N VAL A 416 10.84 -15.68 -20.83
CA VAL A 416 9.57 -15.51 -21.53
C VAL A 416 9.49 -16.39 -22.78
N GLY A 417 10.24 -17.48 -22.76
CA GLY A 417 10.22 -18.59 -23.70
C GLY A 417 10.38 -18.14 -25.14
N GLU A 418 11.39 -18.17 -25.65
CA GLU A 418 11.94 -18.06 -26.66
C GLU A 418 11.67 -17.92 -28.03
N LYS A 419 11.89 -18.31 -28.84
CA LYS A 419 12.04 -18.63 -30.29
C LYS A 419 11.85 -17.46 -31.27
N PHE A 420 11.29 -16.29 -30.86
CA PHE A 420 10.94 -15.26 -31.82
C PHE A 420 11.62 -13.91 -31.66
N THR A 421 12.20 -13.63 -30.50
CA THR A 421 12.87 -12.34 -30.23
C THR A 421 14.35 -12.47 -29.95
N GLY A 422 14.90 -13.72 -29.85
CA GLY A 422 16.31 -13.95 -29.52
C GLY A 422 16.67 -13.56 -28.07
N ILE A 423 15.68 -13.32 -27.21
CA ILE A 423 15.89 -13.06 -25.80
C ILE A 423 15.67 -14.37 -25.06
N GLU A 424 16.75 -15.09 -24.83
CA GLU A 424 16.82 -16.16 -23.82
C GLU A 424 16.76 -15.52 -22.44
N GLY A 425 16.36 -16.30 -21.42
CA GLY A 425 16.24 -15.82 -20.06
C GLY A 425 17.44 -15.01 -19.58
N ASP A 426 17.19 -13.89 -18.92
CA ASP A 426 18.24 -13.03 -18.38
C ASP A 426 18.24 -13.08 -16.84
N GLU A 427 19.44 -13.22 -16.27
CA GLU A 427 19.68 -13.11 -14.84
C GLU A 427 20.56 -11.90 -14.57
N SER A 428 20.05 -10.99 -13.76
CA SER A 428 20.77 -9.77 -13.40
C SER A 428 20.71 -9.48 -11.92
N GLY A 429 21.82 -8.95 -11.39
CA GLY A 429 21.94 -8.50 -10.01
C GLY A 429 22.04 -6.98 -9.93
N MET A 430 21.49 -6.40 -8.85
CA MET A 430 21.61 -4.97 -8.58
C MET A 430 21.97 -4.73 -7.12
N PHE A 431 22.97 -3.90 -6.90
CA PHE A 431 23.39 -3.44 -5.57
C PHE A 431 23.12 -1.95 -5.45
N ILE A 432 22.37 -1.56 -4.43
CA ILE A 432 22.00 -0.18 -4.16
C ILE A 432 22.42 0.19 -2.75
N ILE A 433 23.13 1.29 -2.61
CA ILE A 433 23.34 1.97 -1.33
C ILE A 433 22.62 3.29 -1.40
N GLY A 434 21.92 3.65 -0.34
CA GLY A 434 21.24 4.95 -0.28
C GLY A 434 21.17 5.51 1.12
N ALA A 435 20.81 6.79 1.16
CA ALA A 435 20.57 7.55 2.37
C ALA A 435 19.40 8.50 2.16
N HIS A 436 18.76 8.89 3.25
CA HIS A 436 17.76 9.93 3.23
C HIS A 436 17.87 10.83 4.45
N LEU A 437 17.37 12.04 4.29
CA LEU A 437 17.22 13.03 5.35
C LEU A 437 15.92 13.79 5.12
N GLU A 438 15.12 13.93 6.15
CA GLU A 438 13.95 14.79 6.20
C GLU A 438 13.99 15.60 7.50
N SER A 439 13.64 16.88 7.41
CA SER A 439 13.49 17.73 8.59
C SER A 439 12.02 18.09 8.71
N THR A 440 11.45 17.97 9.91
CA THR A 440 10.12 18.51 10.22
C THR A 440 10.30 19.77 11.05
N ILE A 441 9.89 20.92 10.52
CA ILE A 441 10.06 22.25 11.10
C ILE A 441 8.66 22.81 11.35
N LEU A 442 8.38 23.16 12.62
CA LEU A 442 7.14 23.85 12.99
C LEU A 442 7.40 25.36 12.96
N VAL A 443 6.61 26.07 12.15
CA VAL A 443 6.65 27.54 12.07
C VAL A 443 5.41 28.10 12.78
N GLY A 444 5.60 28.49 14.03
CA GLY A 444 4.49 28.75 14.93
C GLY A 444 3.66 27.48 15.20
N HIS A 445 2.36 27.65 15.44
CA HIS A 445 1.46 26.51 15.73
C HIS A 445 0.62 26.07 14.50
N ARG A 446 0.85 26.68 13.33
CA ARG A 446 -0.07 26.55 12.16
C ARG A 446 0.57 26.04 10.89
N LEU A 447 1.89 26.07 10.80
CA LEU A 447 2.59 25.67 9.58
C LEU A 447 3.68 24.67 9.91
N ARG A 448 3.61 23.52 9.28
CA ARG A 448 4.63 22.48 9.31
C ARG A 448 5.28 22.39 7.93
N LEU A 449 6.59 22.43 7.89
CA LEU A 449 7.40 22.30 6.67
C LEU A 449 8.25 21.04 6.78
N GLN A 450 8.32 20.27 5.70
CA GLN A 450 9.10 19.02 5.64
C GLN A 450 9.97 18.99 4.37
N PRO A 451 11.07 19.75 4.35
CA PRO A 451 12.09 19.56 3.32
C PRO A 451 12.80 18.23 3.51
N GLY A 452 13.05 17.53 2.42
CA GLY A 452 13.75 16.25 2.47
C GLY A 452 14.49 15.93 1.19
N ILE A 453 15.43 15.00 1.27
CA ILE A 453 16.23 14.51 0.16
C ILE A 453 16.53 13.03 0.34
N ALA A 454 16.37 12.25 -0.74
CA ALA A 454 16.90 10.90 -0.80
C ALA A 454 18.05 10.83 -1.82
N PHE A 455 19.03 10.00 -1.51
CA PHE A 455 20.19 9.76 -2.33
C PHE A 455 20.37 8.26 -2.54
N SER A 456 20.71 7.85 -3.76
CA SER A 456 21.00 6.45 -4.06
C SER A 456 22.16 6.31 -5.05
N LEU A 457 22.95 5.25 -4.86
CA LEU A 457 24.04 4.84 -5.74
C LEU A 457 23.79 3.40 -6.23
N ASN A 458 23.89 3.21 -7.52
CA ASN A 458 23.86 1.90 -8.19
C ASN A 458 25.17 1.68 -8.93
N PRO A 459 26.22 1.19 -8.25
CA PRO A 459 27.53 1.04 -8.88
C PRO A 459 27.48 0.16 -10.13
N GLY A 460 27.93 0.70 -11.25
CA GLY A 460 28.01 -0.03 -12.53
C GLY A 460 26.75 -0.02 -13.39
N MET A 461 25.64 0.61 -12.94
CA MET A 461 24.39 0.67 -13.72
C MET A 461 23.94 2.10 -14.04
N PHE A 462 23.77 2.94 -13.04
CA PHE A 462 23.22 4.29 -13.21
C PHE A 462 24.09 5.31 -12.49
N GLY A 463 24.01 6.56 -12.90
CA GLY A 463 24.54 7.68 -12.15
C GLY A 463 23.85 7.84 -10.77
N PRO A 464 24.39 8.73 -9.89
CA PRO A 464 23.80 9.00 -8.59
C PRO A 464 22.35 9.46 -8.72
N GLY A 465 21.44 8.83 -7.98
CA GLY A 465 20.05 9.25 -7.86
C GLY A 465 19.92 10.32 -6.76
N ILE A 466 19.38 11.49 -7.09
CA ILE A 466 19.09 12.57 -6.15
C ILE A 466 17.62 12.89 -6.25
N GLU A 467 16.89 12.75 -5.14
CA GLU A 467 15.43 12.87 -5.06
C GLU A 467 15.03 13.93 -4.04
N PRO A 468 15.05 15.24 -4.38
CA PRO A 468 14.55 16.29 -3.51
C PRO A 468 13.03 16.19 -3.39
N ARG A 469 12.53 16.43 -2.18
CA ARG A 469 11.11 16.38 -1.84
C ARG A 469 10.78 17.47 -0.85
N PHE A 470 9.61 18.05 -0.97
CA PHE A 470 9.12 19.05 -0.06
C PHE A 470 7.64 18.81 0.20
N ARG A 471 7.24 18.82 1.47
CA ARG A 471 5.87 18.71 1.93
C ARG A 471 5.56 19.81 2.92
N PHE A 472 4.31 20.20 2.99
CA PHE A 472 3.84 21.13 4.00
C PHE A 472 2.41 20.85 4.41
N THR A 473 2.07 21.21 5.64
CA THR A 473 0.71 21.31 6.16
C THR A 473 0.50 22.67 6.79
N TRP A 474 -0.59 23.30 6.42
CA TRP A 474 -0.96 24.61 6.91
C TRP A 474 -2.38 24.63 7.44
N GLN A 475 -2.57 25.13 8.66
CA GLN A 475 -3.84 25.33 9.33
C GLN A 475 -4.16 26.83 9.40
N PRO A 476 -4.78 27.40 8.32
CA PRO A 476 -4.88 28.87 8.15
C PRO A 476 -5.67 29.56 9.26
N PHE A 477 -6.69 28.87 9.81
CA PHE A 477 -7.59 29.48 10.81
C PHE A 477 -7.30 29.02 12.23
N GLY A 478 -6.24 28.26 12.47
CA GLY A 478 -5.88 27.74 13.80
C GLY A 478 -6.86 26.70 14.35
N ARG A 479 -7.74 26.16 13.51
CA ARG A 479 -8.68 25.12 13.85
C ARG A 479 -8.15 23.77 13.35
N GLU A 480 -8.18 22.76 14.20
CA GLU A 480 -7.90 21.37 13.80
C GLU A 480 -8.87 20.88 12.69
N SER A 481 -9.99 21.57 12.55
CA SER A 481 -11.03 21.26 11.58
C SER A 481 -10.66 21.59 10.15
N GLU A 482 -9.48 22.23 9.88
CA GLU A 482 -9.14 22.67 8.53
C GLU A 482 -7.64 22.59 8.27
N GLU A 483 -7.28 21.85 7.22
CA GLU A 483 -5.88 21.66 6.82
C GLU A 483 -5.73 21.85 5.30
N ILE A 484 -4.67 22.57 4.91
CA ILE A 484 -4.17 22.64 3.55
C ILE A 484 -2.84 21.89 3.50
N THR A 485 -2.74 20.88 2.66
CA THR A 485 -1.55 20.06 2.48
C THR A 485 -0.98 20.26 1.09
N GLY A 486 0.34 20.18 0.95
CA GLY A 486 0.97 20.21 -0.35
C GLY A 486 2.24 19.39 -0.39
N ALA A 487 2.55 18.85 -1.57
CA ALA A 487 3.75 18.08 -1.80
C ALA A 487 4.29 18.32 -3.21
N VAL A 488 5.62 18.43 -3.31
CA VAL A 488 6.35 18.39 -4.57
C VAL A 488 7.59 17.52 -4.40
N GLY A 489 7.90 16.68 -5.38
CA GLY A 489 9.06 15.80 -5.26
C GLY A 489 9.44 15.11 -6.55
N ARG A 490 10.70 14.68 -6.59
CA ARG A 490 11.27 13.83 -7.62
C ARG A 490 11.41 12.40 -7.11
N TYR A 491 11.10 11.43 -7.94
CA TYR A 491 11.07 10.00 -7.61
C TYR A 491 11.77 9.21 -8.70
N LEU A 492 12.59 8.23 -8.33
CA LEU A 492 13.36 7.39 -9.24
C LEU A 492 13.03 5.90 -9.03
N GLN A 493 13.00 5.15 -10.13
CA GLN A 493 12.77 3.72 -10.10
C GLN A 493 13.79 2.99 -10.99
N PRO A 494 14.71 2.21 -10.40
CA PRO A 494 15.79 1.55 -11.14
C PRO A 494 15.38 0.20 -11.76
N ILE A 495 14.27 -0.40 -11.34
CA ILE A 495 13.73 -1.65 -11.89
C ILE A 495 12.31 -1.45 -12.35
N THR A 496 11.92 -2.13 -13.41
CA THR A 496 10.56 -2.09 -13.93
C THR A 496 9.94 -3.47 -13.95
N GLY A 497 8.63 -3.54 -13.71
CA GLY A 497 7.85 -4.73 -14.01
C GLY A 497 7.11 -4.50 -15.30
N VAL A 498 7.36 -5.33 -16.27
CA VAL A 498 6.74 -5.29 -17.59
C VAL A 498 5.62 -6.31 -17.65
N SER A 499 4.43 -5.86 -17.96
CA SER A 499 3.26 -6.69 -18.24
C SER A 499 2.77 -6.43 -19.65
N ASP A 500 1.92 -7.30 -20.18
CA ASP A 500 1.26 -7.04 -21.45
C ASP A 500 0.40 -5.78 -21.31
N MET A 501 0.71 -4.74 -22.07
CA MET A 501 -0.01 -3.48 -22.03
C MET A 501 -1.19 -3.39 -23.00
N ARG A 502 -1.53 -4.48 -23.71
CA ARG A 502 -2.69 -4.48 -24.61
C ARG A 502 -4.00 -4.33 -23.84
N ASP A 503 -4.02 -4.75 -22.59
CA ASP A 503 -5.13 -4.55 -21.66
C ASP A 503 -4.63 -4.37 -20.20
N ALA A 504 -5.53 -4.02 -19.29
CA ALA A 504 -5.22 -3.87 -17.86
C ALA A 504 -5.42 -5.16 -17.06
N SER A 505 -5.69 -6.31 -17.69
CA SER A 505 -6.00 -7.57 -17.01
C SER A 505 -4.78 -8.47 -16.83
N SER A 506 -3.68 -8.20 -17.51
CA SER A 506 -2.47 -9.02 -17.47
C SER A 506 -1.90 -9.12 -16.05
N VAL A 507 -1.83 -10.34 -15.53
CA VAL A 507 -1.30 -10.63 -14.17
C VAL A 507 0.15 -11.10 -14.18
N PHE A 508 0.68 -11.49 -15.35
CA PHE A 508 2.10 -11.80 -15.49
C PHE A 508 2.92 -10.52 -15.54
N VAL A 509 4.00 -10.49 -14.77
CA VAL A 509 4.93 -9.35 -14.71
C VAL A 509 6.36 -9.87 -14.82
N ALA A 510 7.04 -9.55 -15.91
CA ALA A 510 8.48 -9.76 -16.05
C ALA A 510 9.22 -8.63 -15.34
N TRP A 511 9.98 -8.96 -14.29
CA TRP A 511 10.80 -7.99 -13.57
C TRP A 511 12.18 -7.89 -14.16
N MET A 512 12.57 -6.69 -14.57
CA MET A 512 13.86 -6.44 -15.20
C MET A 512 14.47 -5.09 -14.78
N ASN A 513 15.76 -4.93 -15.02
CA ASN A 513 16.42 -3.65 -14.86
C ASN A 513 15.83 -2.64 -15.87
N SER A 514 15.85 -1.36 -15.53
CA SER A 514 15.48 -0.33 -16.48
C SER A 514 16.31 -0.50 -17.76
N PRO A 515 15.67 -0.52 -18.95
CA PRO A 515 16.30 -1.02 -20.19
C PRO A 515 17.45 -0.18 -20.69
N LEU A 516 17.59 1.05 -20.21
CA LEU A 516 18.70 1.91 -20.58
C LEU A 516 19.70 2.00 -19.42
N SER A 517 20.93 1.58 -19.69
CA SER A 517 22.05 1.65 -18.74
C SER A 517 22.37 3.06 -18.23
N GLU A 518 21.80 4.11 -18.83
CA GLU A 518 22.09 5.50 -18.52
C GLU A 518 20.95 6.25 -17.80
N SER A 519 19.70 5.75 -17.86
CA SER A 519 18.53 6.49 -17.38
C SER A 519 17.54 5.61 -16.62
N GLN A 520 17.30 5.94 -15.37
CA GLN A 520 16.22 5.34 -14.56
C GLN A 520 14.88 5.94 -14.97
N SER A 521 13.79 5.19 -14.76
CA SER A 521 12.46 5.78 -14.80
C SER A 521 12.32 6.83 -13.70
N GLU A 522 11.72 7.96 -14.03
CA GLU A 522 11.61 9.14 -13.19
C GLU A 522 10.17 9.66 -13.14
N ALA A 523 9.76 10.18 -11.99
CA ALA A 523 8.52 10.93 -11.87
C ALA A 523 8.73 12.22 -11.06
N ILE A 524 7.99 13.27 -11.44
CA ILE A 524 7.85 14.50 -10.66
C ILE A 524 6.37 14.58 -10.25
N HIS A 525 6.11 14.75 -8.96
CA HIS A 525 4.77 14.95 -8.42
C HIS A 525 4.60 16.38 -7.93
N ALA A 526 3.42 16.95 -8.15
CA ALA A 526 2.94 18.17 -7.52
C ALA A 526 1.50 17.96 -7.07
N MET A 527 1.22 18.23 -5.80
CA MET A 527 -0.07 17.95 -5.16
C MET A 527 -0.45 19.09 -4.24
N LEU A 528 -1.76 19.38 -4.18
CA LEU A 528 -2.34 20.32 -3.25
C LEU A 528 -3.69 19.79 -2.78
N GLY A 529 -3.86 19.67 -1.48
CA GLY A 529 -5.05 19.14 -0.82
C GLY A 529 -5.65 20.15 0.15
N TRP A 530 -6.95 20.07 0.34
CA TRP A 530 -7.70 20.77 1.36
C TRP A 530 -8.64 19.81 2.05
N GLN A 531 -8.59 19.74 3.37
CA GLN A 531 -9.47 18.94 4.20
C GLN A 531 -10.15 19.83 5.23
N GLN A 532 -11.42 19.53 5.51
CA GLN A 532 -12.18 20.24 6.52
C GLN A 532 -13.11 19.28 7.29
N ASN A 533 -13.25 19.52 8.60
CA ASN A 533 -14.21 18.87 9.49
C ASN A 533 -15.23 19.90 9.96
N PRO A 534 -16.25 20.26 9.14
CA PRO A 534 -17.13 21.38 9.43
C PRO A 534 -18.08 21.16 10.61
N VAL A 535 -18.44 19.91 10.87
CA VAL A 535 -19.26 19.48 12.01
C VAL A 535 -18.76 18.12 12.50
N GLU A 536 -19.06 17.79 13.73
CA GLU A 536 -18.70 16.52 14.35
C GLU A 536 -19.12 15.32 13.50
N GLY A 537 -18.16 14.45 13.21
CA GLY A 537 -18.36 13.25 12.41
C GLY A 537 -18.33 13.46 10.89
N LEU A 538 -18.37 14.68 10.38
CA LEU A 538 -18.28 14.96 8.95
C LEU A 538 -16.89 15.45 8.56
N THR A 539 -16.25 14.71 7.67
CA THR A 539 -14.98 15.10 7.06
C THR A 539 -15.14 15.16 5.54
N TRP A 540 -14.64 16.19 4.90
CA TRP A 540 -14.49 16.19 3.46
C TRP A 540 -13.09 16.64 3.08
N SER A 541 -12.61 16.12 1.96
CA SER A 541 -11.31 16.49 1.42
C SER A 541 -11.37 16.57 -0.09
N VAL A 542 -10.62 17.50 -0.65
CA VAL A 542 -10.37 17.62 -2.09
C VAL A 542 -8.87 17.73 -2.32
N GLU A 543 -8.35 17.01 -3.29
CA GLU A 543 -6.93 17.04 -3.65
C GLU A 543 -6.80 17.12 -5.17
N GLY A 544 -6.00 18.08 -5.66
CA GLY A 544 -5.55 18.17 -7.04
C GLY A 544 -4.13 17.65 -7.17
N TYR A 545 -3.83 16.94 -8.27
CA TYR A 545 -2.50 16.40 -8.50
C TYR A 545 -2.08 16.47 -9.97
N TYR A 546 -0.76 16.62 -10.15
CA TYR A 546 -0.07 16.49 -11.42
C TYR A 546 1.15 15.58 -11.26
N LYS A 547 1.34 14.64 -12.18
CA LYS A 547 2.53 13.80 -12.26
C LYS A 547 3.10 13.86 -13.66
N GLN A 548 4.40 14.13 -13.78
CA GLN A 548 5.15 13.99 -15.02
C GLN A 548 6.09 12.79 -14.89
N MET A 549 6.03 11.87 -15.82
CA MET A 549 6.84 10.65 -15.82
C MET A 549 7.73 10.62 -17.06
N LYS A 550 8.97 10.14 -16.92
CA LYS A 550 9.93 10.01 -18.01
C LYS A 550 10.57 8.62 -17.99
N ASN A 551 11.02 8.19 -19.16
CA ASN A 551 11.72 6.93 -19.33
C ASN A 551 10.90 5.72 -18.80
N LEU A 552 9.59 5.73 -19.01
CA LEU A 552 8.74 4.60 -18.71
C LEU A 552 9.02 3.49 -19.72
N ALA A 553 9.40 2.32 -19.23
CA ALA A 553 9.56 1.16 -20.10
C ALA A 553 8.18 0.61 -20.49
N ILE A 554 7.92 0.53 -21.77
CA ILE A 554 6.73 -0.09 -22.33
C ILE A 554 7.14 -1.24 -23.25
N PRO A 555 6.40 -2.36 -23.29
CA PRO A 555 6.68 -3.43 -24.26
C PRO A 555 6.42 -2.92 -25.68
N ILE A 556 7.30 -3.29 -26.63
CA ILE A 556 7.11 -2.98 -28.03
C ILE A 556 5.91 -3.75 -28.57
N TRP A 557 4.97 -3.04 -29.17
CA TRP A 557 3.72 -3.60 -29.66
C TRP A 557 3.91 -4.59 -30.79
N SER A 558 3.29 -5.76 -30.66
CA SER A 558 3.21 -6.78 -31.69
C SER A 558 1.77 -6.96 -32.19
N THR A 559 1.59 -7.19 -33.47
CA THR A 559 0.30 -7.56 -34.09
C THR A 559 -0.03 -9.04 -33.89
N ILE A 560 0.90 -9.82 -33.36
CA ILE A 560 0.75 -11.24 -33.06
C ILE A 560 0.57 -11.37 -31.55
N ALA A 561 -0.22 -12.35 -31.11
CA ALA A 561 -0.47 -12.62 -29.69
C ALA A 561 0.80 -13.14 -28.99
N ARG A 562 1.72 -12.24 -28.66
CA ARG A 562 2.98 -12.57 -27.98
C ARG A 562 3.32 -11.52 -26.94
N PHE A 563 3.77 -11.98 -25.80
CA PHE A 563 4.49 -11.14 -24.86
C PHE A 563 5.87 -10.82 -25.44
N THR A 564 6.31 -9.58 -25.32
CA THR A 564 7.65 -9.17 -25.77
C THR A 564 8.43 -8.55 -24.62
N THR A 565 9.71 -8.84 -24.54
CA THR A 565 10.67 -8.20 -23.65
C THR A 565 11.46 -7.09 -24.33
N GLU A 566 11.26 -6.89 -25.63
CA GLU A 566 11.75 -5.69 -26.28
C GLU A 566 11.00 -4.48 -25.73
N LEU A 567 11.74 -3.50 -25.23
CA LEU A 567 11.20 -2.35 -24.55
C LEU A 567 11.49 -1.07 -25.31
N GLY A 568 10.44 -0.28 -25.48
CA GLY A 568 10.53 1.11 -25.85
C GLY A 568 10.43 2.02 -24.64
N LEU A 569 10.75 3.29 -24.82
CA LEU A 569 10.58 4.31 -23.81
C LEU A 569 9.40 5.20 -24.12
N SER A 570 8.65 5.53 -23.07
CA SER A 570 7.52 6.45 -23.12
C SER A 570 7.67 7.52 -22.06
N ASN A 571 7.13 8.69 -22.32
CA ASN A 571 6.86 9.70 -21.32
C ASN A 571 5.38 9.67 -20.95
N GLY A 572 5.04 10.09 -19.75
CA GLY A 572 3.68 10.09 -19.24
C GLY A 572 3.35 11.37 -18.51
N GLU A 573 2.13 11.82 -18.68
CA GLU A 573 1.55 12.93 -17.94
C GLU A 573 0.23 12.49 -17.31
N VAL A 574 0.04 12.81 -16.06
CA VAL A 574 -1.19 12.54 -15.32
C VAL A 574 -1.63 13.80 -14.61
N PHE A 575 -2.87 14.18 -14.78
CA PHE A 575 -3.51 15.18 -13.92
C PHE A 575 -4.87 14.69 -13.47
N GLY A 576 -5.25 15.09 -12.27
CA GLY A 576 -6.53 14.67 -11.73
C GLY A 576 -6.90 15.39 -10.44
N SER A 577 -8.07 15.04 -9.95
CA SER A 577 -8.61 15.53 -8.69
C SER A 577 -9.40 14.44 -7.99
N ASP A 578 -9.24 14.38 -6.69
CA ASP A 578 -9.88 13.43 -5.80
C ASP A 578 -10.76 14.19 -4.80
N LEU A 579 -12.01 13.75 -4.64
CA LEU A 579 -12.95 14.25 -3.64
C LEU A 579 -13.37 13.09 -2.75
N ARG A 580 -13.37 13.29 -1.45
CA ARG A 580 -13.89 12.34 -0.47
C ARG A 580 -14.76 13.07 0.54
N VAL A 581 -15.92 12.52 0.82
CA VAL A 581 -16.82 12.94 1.87
C VAL A 581 -17.07 11.74 2.78
N GLU A 582 -16.85 11.90 4.06
CA GLU A 582 -17.02 10.84 5.07
C GLU A 582 -17.84 11.38 6.23
N TYR A 583 -18.82 10.60 6.63
CA TYR A 583 -19.62 10.87 7.81
C TYR A 583 -19.59 9.66 8.73
N ASN A 584 -19.10 9.85 9.96
CA ASN A 584 -18.98 8.83 10.97
C ASN A 584 -19.54 9.36 12.31
N ARG A 585 -20.75 8.98 12.63
CA ARG A 585 -21.39 9.39 13.89
C ARG A 585 -22.33 8.33 14.43
N GLY A 586 -22.12 7.92 15.69
CA GLY A 586 -22.92 6.94 16.37
C GLY A 586 -22.97 5.60 15.62
N ARG A 587 -24.13 5.18 15.17
CA ARG A 587 -24.36 3.89 14.49
C ARG A 587 -24.23 3.95 12.97
N PHE A 588 -24.00 5.11 12.40
CA PHE A 588 -23.97 5.29 10.96
C PHE A 588 -22.58 5.72 10.48
N TYR A 589 -22.08 5.01 9.50
CA TYR A 589 -20.91 5.38 8.73
C TYR A 589 -21.30 5.50 7.26
N GLY A 590 -20.86 6.58 6.61
CA GLY A 590 -21.04 6.78 5.17
C GLY A 590 -19.82 7.43 4.54
N MET A 591 -19.37 6.92 3.41
CA MET A 591 -18.28 7.49 2.63
C MET A 591 -18.67 7.53 1.16
N ILE A 592 -18.44 8.65 0.52
CA ILE A 592 -18.53 8.82 -0.94
C ILE A 592 -17.20 9.38 -1.41
N SER A 593 -16.61 8.73 -2.40
CA SER A 593 -15.39 9.17 -3.04
C SER A 593 -15.61 9.34 -4.55
N TYR A 594 -15.03 10.38 -5.11
CA TYR A 594 -14.99 10.65 -6.54
C TYR A 594 -13.56 10.92 -6.97
N GLY A 595 -13.09 10.21 -7.98
CA GLY A 595 -11.80 10.44 -8.61
C GLY A 595 -11.96 10.82 -10.08
N PHE A 596 -11.31 11.89 -10.48
CA PHE A 596 -11.09 12.25 -11.87
C PHE A 596 -9.61 12.12 -12.19
N SER A 597 -9.25 11.38 -13.25
CA SER A 597 -7.86 11.21 -13.68
C SER A 597 -7.77 11.17 -15.19
N ARG A 598 -6.78 11.87 -15.74
CA ARG A 598 -6.40 11.76 -17.15
C ARG A 598 -4.93 11.41 -17.24
N THR A 599 -4.66 10.26 -17.85
CA THR A 599 -3.31 9.78 -18.13
C THR A 599 -3.06 9.84 -19.64
N LEU A 600 -1.95 10.42 -20.06
CA LEU A 600 -1.52 10.48 -21.45
C LEU A 600 -0.07 10.00 -21.54
N TYR A 601 0.19 9.03 -22.41
CA TYR A 601 1.52 8.55 -22.75
C TYR A 601 1.91 9.04 -24.14
N SER A 602 3.21 9.30 -24.32
CA SER A 602 3.83 9.72 -25.56
C SER A 602 5.05 8.85 -25.84
N SER A 603 5.08 8.16 -26.96
CA SER A 603 6.13 7.23 -27.34
C SER A 603 6.51 7.36 -28.81
N ALA A 604 7.76 7.09 -29.15
CA ALA A 604 8.22 7.11 -30.54
C ALA A 604 7.56 6.01 -31.37
N GLN A 605 7.36 6.25 -32.66
CA GLN A 605 6.70 5.33 -33.59
C GLN A 605 7.44 3.99 -33.75
N ASP A 606 8.74 3.97 -33.64
CA ASP A 606 9.57 2.76 -33.73
C ASP A 606 9.38 1.79 -32.54
N HIS A 607 8.70 2.24 -31.48
CA HIS A 607 8.23 1.38 -30.38
C HIS A 607 6.94 0.60 -30.73
N PHE A 608 6.46 0.73 -31.96
CA PHE A 608 5.27 0.01 -32.44
C PHE A 608 5.65 -0.72 -33.74
N ASN A 609 5.40 -2.01 -33.81
CA ASN A 609 5.64 -2.79 -35.01
C ASN A 609 4.67 -2.50 -36.18
N VAL A 610 3.81 -1.49 -36.00
CA VAL A 610 2.84 -1.02 -36.99
C VAL A 610 2.98 0.48 -37.14
N TRP A 611 3.06 0.95 -38.39
CA TRP A 611 3.08 2.38 -38.69
C TRP A 611 1.68 2.99 -38.53
N PHE A 612 1.57 3.99 -37.64
CA PHE A 612 0.32 4.71 -37.36
C PHE A 612 0.24 6.11 -37.98
N GLY A 613 1.16 6.46 -38.85
CA GLY A 613 1.11 7.69 -39.65
C GLY A 613 1.86 8.88 -39.05
N GLU A 614 2.33 8.82 -37.82
CA GLU A 614 3.00 9.93 -37.15
C GLU A 614 4.27 9.45 -36.42
N PRO A 615 5.34 10.27 -36.33
CA PRO A 615 6.60 9.88 -35.69
C PRO A 615 6.51 9.72 -34.18
N VAL A 616 5.49 10.30 -33.54
CA VAL A 616 5.21 10.16 -32.11
C VAL A 616 3.75 9.78 -31.95
N GLN A 617 3.50 8.74 -31.15
CA GLN A 617 2.17 8.28 -30.81
C GLN A 617 1.80 8.76 -29.42
N GLU A 618 0.67 9.45 -29.31
CA GLU A 618 0.04 9.82 -28.05
C GLU A 618 -1.17 8.92 -27.79
N PHE A 619 -1.24 8.32 -26.60
CA PHE A 619 -2.33 7.42 -26.25
C PHE A 619 -2.64 7.42 -24.75
N HIS A 620 -3.87 7.05 -24.42
CA HIS A 620 -4.30 6.83 -23.05
C HIS A 620 -4.02 5.36 -22.69
N PRO A 621 -3.18 5.07 -21.66
CA PRO A 621 -2.88 3.68 -21.32
C PRO A 621 -4.13 2.90 -20.89
N PRO A 622 -4.11 1.54 -20.92
CA PRO A 622 -5.29 0.72 -20.69
C PRO A 622 -5.92 0.89 -19.30
N HIS A 623 -5.23 1.51 -18.36
CA HIS A 623 -5.72 1.80 -17.02
C HIS A 623 -6.23 3.25 -16.83
N ASP A 624 -6.32 4.06 -17.89
CA ASP A 624 -6.87 5.43 -17.84
C ASP A 624 -8.39 5.42 -17.62
N ARG A 625 -8.82 5.29 -16.35
CA ARG A 625 -10.22 5.45 -15.97
C ARG A 625 -10.49 6.90 -15.60
N ARG A 626 -11.28 7.61 -16.46
CA ARG A 626 -11.51 9.05 -16.32
C ARG A 626 -12.31 9.43 -15.09
N HIS A 627 -13.36 8.70 -14.80
CA HIS A 627 -14.29 8.98 -13.71
C HIS A 627 -14.52 7.71 -12.90
N GLN A 628 -14.45 7.84 -11.59
CA GLN A 628 -14.73 6.77 -10.65
C GLN A 628 -15.49 7.33 -9.46
N ILE A 629 -16.58 6.69 -9.09
CA ILE A 629 -17.34 6.97 -7.87
C ILE A 629 -17.39 5.68 -7.06
N ASN A 630 -17.09 5.79 -5.77
CA ASN A 630 -17.31 4.71 -4.81
C ASN A 630 -18.12 5.25 -3.64
N SER A 631 -19.08 4.45 -3.18
CA SER A 631 -19.87 4.74 -2.00
C SER A 631 -19.84 3.54 -1.07
N LEU A 632 -19.64 3.80 0.20
CA LEU A 632 -19.58 2.79 1.26
C LEU A 632 -20.45 3.27 2.41
N PHE A 633 -21.44 2.46 2.79
CA PHE A 633 -22.35 2.76 3.91
C PHE A 633 -22.36 1.57 4.86
N SER A 634 -22.34 1.84 6.15
CA SER A 634 -22.48 0.84 7.21
C SER A 634 -23.43 1.37 8.30
N LEU A 635 -24.33 0.52 8.74
CA LEU A 635 -25.30 0.84 9.79
C LEU A 635 -25.25 -0.25 10.86
N ASP A 636 -24.91 0.16 12.08
CA ASP A 636 -24.92 -0.69 13.27
C ASP A 636 -26.31 -0.63 13.93
N LEU A 637 -26.97 -1.78 14.03
CA LEU A 637 -28.27 -1.97 14.65
C LEU A 637 -28.16 -2.75 15.98
N GLY A 638 -26.98 -2.78 16.57
CA GLY A 638 -26.67 -3.52 17.79
C GLY A 638 -26.25 -4.95 17.50
N SER A 639 -27.17 -5.91 17.49
CA SER A 639 -26.85 -7.30 17.14
C SER A 639 -26.66 -7.54 15.63
N TYR A 640 -26.99 -6.57 14.82
CA TYR A 640 -26.86 -6.65 13.35
C TYR A 640 -26.04 -5.46 12.83
N THR A 641 -25.22 -5.70 11.84
CA THR A 641 -24.56 -4.65 11.07
C THR A 641 -24.88 -4.85 9.59
N ALA A 642 -25.36 -3.80 8.93
CA ALA A 642 -25.66 -3.80 7.51
C ALA A 642 -24.61 -2.97 6.76
N GLY A 643 -24.05 -3.50 5.70
CA GLY A 643 -23.05 -2.85 4.85
C GLY A 643 -23.50 -2.80 3.38
N VAL A 644 -23.24 -1.67 2.73
CA VAL A 644 -23.55 -1.47 1.30
C VAL A 644 -22.35 -0.79 0.65
N ARG A 645 -21.90 -1.33 -0.50
CA ARG A 645 -20.89 -0.72 -1.36
C ARG A 645 -21.43 -0.57 -2.76
N TRP A 646 -21.33 0.62 -3.31
CA TRP A 646 -21.65 0.87 -4.72
C TRP A 646 -20.46 1.50 -5.43
N GLN A 647 -20.20 1.01 -6.64
CA GLN A 647 -19.11 1.47 -7.48
C GLN A 647 -19.64 1.85 -8.86
N LEU A 648 -19.07 2.92 -9.43
CA LEU A 648 -19.26 3.31 -10.82
C LEU A 648 -17.92 3.75 -11.38
N GLY A 649 -17.55 3.27 -12.56
CA GLY A 649 -16.32 3.65 -13.24
C GLY A 649 -16.52 3.81 -14.74
N SER A 650 -15.99 4.89 -15.33
CA SER A 650 -15.94 5.02 -16.78
C SER A 650 -15.12 3.90 -17.41
N GLY A 651 -15.44 3.54 -18.64
CA GLY A 651 -14.75 2.48 -19.36
C GLY A 651 -13.26 2.76 -19.56
N MET A 652 -12.45 1.70 -19.44
CA MET A 652 -11.02 1.76 -19.71
C MET A 652 -10.72 1.74 -21.21
N PRO A 653 -9.60 2.33 -21.67
CA PRO A 653 -9.18 2.29 -23.06
C PRO A 653 -8.84 0.87 -23.52
N PHE A 654 -9.11 0.58 -24.79
CA PHE A 654 -8.66 -0.62 -25.47
C PHE A 654 -8.38 -0.32 -26.94
N THR A 655 -7.55 -1.15 -27.57
CA THR A 655 -7.25 -1.03 -29.00
C THR A 655 -8.24 -1.83 -29.80
N ARG A 656 -8.88 -1.21 -30.79
CA ARG A 656 -9.89 -1.85 -31.62
C ARG A 656 -9.21 -2.68 -32.71
N PRO A 657 -9.58 -3.94 -32.90
CA PRO A 657 -9.22 -4.68 -34.10
C PRO A 657 -10.02 -4.12 -35.30
N ILE A 658 -9.32 -3.89 -36.40
CA ILE A 658 -9.92 -3.43 -37.68
C ILE A 658 -9.95 -4.53 -38.74
N GLY A 659 -9.23 -5.62 -38.52
CA GLY A 659 -9.20 -6.75 -39.43
C GLY A 659 -8.25 -7.85 -38.95
N PHE A 660 -8.19 -8.91 -39.74
CA PHE A 660 -7.32 -10.07 -39.52
C PHE A 660 -6.71 -10.48 -40.83
N ASP A 661 -5.44 -10.89 -40.82
CA ASP A 661 -4.79 -11.59 -41.90
C ASP A 661 -3.95 -12.74 -41.35
N ASP A 662 -3.42 -13.58 -42.23
CA ASP A 662 -2.53 -14.68 -41.88
C ASP A 662 -1.18 -14.42 -42.52
N ILE A 663 -0.09 -14.44 -41.73
CA ILE A 663 1.28 -14.23 -42.17
C ILE A 663 2.03 -15.57 -42.24
N LEU A 664 2.63 -15.91 -43.41
CA LEU A 664 3.53 -17.01 -43.50
C LEU A 664 4.93 -16.62 -43.02
N GLU A 665 5.39 -17.25 -41.96
CA GLU A 665 6.69 -16.95 -41.35
C GLU A 665 7.78 -17.87 -41.97
N PHE A 666 8.86 -17.26 -42.45
CA PHE A 666 10.06 -17.95 -42.87
C PHE A 666 10.93 -18.19 -41.64
N ARG A 667 10.85 -19.41 -41.07
CA ARG A 667 11.66 -19.82 -39.95
C ARG A 667 12.74 -20.81 -40.38
N ASP A 668 12.74 -22.01 -39.85
CA ASP A 668 13.71 -23.06 -40.15
C ASP A 668 13.49 -23.75 -41.53
N ARG A 669 12.35 -23.49 -42.15
CA ARG A 669 11.99 -24.00 -43.48
C ARG A 669 11.24 -22.95 -44.29
N LEU A 670 11.29 -23.10 -45.62
CA LEU A 670 10.36 -22.37 -46.49
C LEU A 670 8.94 -22.86 -46.26
N PRO A 671 7.98 -21.98 -45.98
CA PRO A 671 6.57 -22.38 -45.84
C PRO A 671 6.04 -22.93 -47.14
N ASP A 672 5.28 -24.01 -47.07
CA ASP A 672 4.49 -24.51 -48.19
C ASP A 672 3.20 -23.70 -48.33
N VAL A 673 3.19 -22.78 -49.30
CA VAL A 673 2.07 -21.85 -49.52
C VAL A 673 0.75 -22.57 -49.81
N SER A 674 0.78 -23.87 -50.13
CA SER A 674 -0.43 -24.67 -50.42
C SER A 674 -1.02 -25.35 -49.19
N SER A 675 -0.21 -25.60 -48.18
CA SER A 675 -0.59 -26.34 -46.96
C SER A 675 -0.46 -25.57 -45.65
N ASP A 676 0.48 -24.64 -45.57
CA ASP A 676 0.72 -23.86 -44.36
C ASP A 676 -0.31 -22.72 -44.25
N ARG A 677 -1.09 -22.70 -43.16
CA ARG A 677 -2.11 -21.67 -42.93
C ARG A 677 -1.53 -20.34 -42.43
N GLY A 678 -0.28 -20.35 -42.00
CA GLY A 678 0.36 -19.19 -41.40
C GLY A 678 -0.09 -18.90 -39.94
N THR A 679 0.44 -17.83 -39.39
CA THR A 679 0.10 -17.32 -38.04
C THR A 679 -0.88 -16.17 -38.20
N ARG A 680 -2.02 -16.24 -37.50
CA ARG A 680 -3.02 -15.16 -37.51
C ARG A 680 -2.43 -13.88 -36.92
N ARG A 681 -2.63 -12.79 -37.63
CA ARG A 681 -2.26 -11.44 -37.23
C ARG A 681 -3.49 -10.57 -37.12
N VAL A 682 -3.55 -9.76 -36.07
CA VAL A 682 -4.60 -8.77 -35.86
C VAL A 682 -4.15 -7.44 -36.45
N LEU A 683 -4.95 -6.87 -37.32
CA LEU A 683 -4.77 -5.51 -37.80
C LEU A 683 -5.45 -4.58 -36.80
N MET A 684 -4.67 -3.74 -36.15
CA MET A 684 -5.15 -2.87 -35.05
C MET A 684 -5.29 -1.44 -35.50
N ASP A 685 -6.27 -0.74 -34.96
CA ASP A 685 -6.40 0.72 -35.02
C ASP A 685 -5.27 1.38 -34.19
N LYS A 686 -5.18 2.69 -34.21
CA LYS A 686 -4.26 3.45 -33.33
C LYS A 686 -4.42 3.00 -31.88
N PRO A 687 -3.33 2.97 -31.09
CA PRO A 687 -3.35 2.44 -29.73
C PRO A 687 -4.44 3.08 -28.86
N PHE A 688 -5.25 2.27 -28.21
CA PHE A 688 -6.21 2.64 -27.15
C PHE A 688 -7.25 3.72 -27.54
N GLN A 689 -7.68 3.75 -28.81
CA GLN A 689 -8.71 4.69 -29.28
C GLN A 689 -10.14 4.28 -28.88
N GLY A 690 -10.38 3.01 -28.61
CA GLY A 690 -11.66 2.52 -28.09
C GLY A 690 -11.78 2.72 -26.58
N ARG A 691 -13.02 2.72 -26.06
CA ARG A 691 -13.31 2.64 -24.63
C ARG A 691 -14.34 1.57 -24.36
N LEU A 692 -14.08 0.75 -23.32
CA LEU A 692 -15.02 -0.21 -22.81
C LEU A 692 -16.27 0.49 -22.25
N PRO A 693 -17.41 -0.17 -22.11
CA PRO A 693 -18.56 0.40 -21.42
C PRO A 693 -18.27 0.77 -19.97
N THR A 694 -19.09 1.69 -19.45
CA THR A 694 -19.09 2.04 -18.03
C THR A 694 -19.40 0.81 -17.18
N ILE A 695 -18.64 0.62 -16.12
CA ILE A 695 -18.87 -0.43 -15.14
C ILE A 695 -19.61 0.13 -13.92
N HIS A 696 -20.50 -0.66 -13.35
CA HIS A 696 -21.10 -0.37 -12.04
C HIS A 696 -21.50 -1.65 -11.31
N ARG A 697 -21.46 -1.62 -9.97
CA ARG A 697 -21.71 -2.78 -9.13
C ARG A 697 -22.24 -2.36 -7.77
N LEU A 698 -23.17 -3.13 -7.24
CA LEU A 698 -23.67 -3.03 -5.88
C LEU A 698 -23.38 -4.31 -5.11
N ASP A 699 -22.73 -4.18 -3.98
CA ASP A 699 -22.43 -5.26 -3.04
C ASP A 699 -23.13 -4.97 -1.72
N VAL A 700 -23.73 -5.97 -1.09
CA VAL A 700 -24.42 -5.84 0.19
C VAL A 700 -24.01 -6.93 1.16
N THR A 701 -24.03 -6.61 2.46
CA THR A 701 -23.78 -7.57 3.53
C THR A 701 -24.65 -7.27 4.72
N VAL A 702 -25.01 -8.31 5.46
CA VAL A 702 -25.62 -8.22 6.78
C VAL A 702 -24.87 -9.19 7.68
N GLU A 703 -24.45 -8.70 8.82
CA GLU A 703 -23.73 -9.45 9.86
C GLU A 703 -24.57 -9.55 11.11
N ARG A 704 -24.45 -10.66 11.82
CA ARG A 704 -25.05 -10.86 13.13
C ARG A 704 -24.06 -11.49 14.09
N ALA A 705 -23.73 -10.76 15.14
CA ALA A 705 -22.94 -11.27 16.26
C ALA A 705 -23.86 -11.92 17.32
N PHE A 706 -23.48 -13.10 17.83
CA PHE A 706 -24.22 -13.79 18.89
C PHE A 706 -23.31 -14.73 19.69
N ARG A 707 -23.68 -14.97 20.96
CA ARG A 707 -23.03 -15.94 21.83
C ARG A 707 -23.99 -17.05 22.21
N LEU A 708 -23.57 -18.28 22.16
CA LEU A 708 -24.39 -19.45 22.56
C LEU A 708 -24.42 -19.64 24.08
N SER A 709 -23.40 -19.12 24.80
CA SER A 709 -23.29 -19.13 26.25
C SER A 709 -22.62 -17.86 26.72
N GLY A 710 -22.94 -17.35 27.89
CA GLY A 710 -22.46 -16.05 28.40
C GLY A 710 -20.91 -15.90 28.45
N SER A 711 -20.18 -16.98 28.66
CA SER A 711 -18.70 -17.02 28.67
C SER A 711 -18.11 -17.81 27.50
N GLY A 712 -18.94 -18.22 26.54
CA GLY A 712 -18.52 -19.00 25.37
C GLY A 712 -17.96 -18.14 24.24
N PRO A 713 -17.50 -18.79 23.17
CA PRO A 713 -17.02 -18.11 21.98
C PRO A 713 -18.14 -17.24 21.36
N GLU A 714 -17.72 -16.15 20.76
CA GLU A 714 -18.59 -15.30 19.97
C GLU A 714 -18.64 -15.79 18.53
N PHE A 715 -19.84 -15.85 17.98
CA PHE A 715 -20.07 -16.21 16.59
C PHE A 715 -20.53 -14.98 15.82
N ASN A 716 -19.99 -14.79 14.63
CA ASN A 716 -20.43 -13.80 13.67
C ASN A 716 -20.89 -14.52 12.40
N LEU A 717 -22.15 -14.38 12.05
CA LEU A 717 -22.74 -14.90 10.83
C LEU A 717 -22.94 -13.74 9.86
N GLN A 718 -22.23 -13.80 8.74
CA GLN A 718 -22.28 -12.81 7.68
C GLN A 718 -22.95 -13.40 6.44
N ALA A 719 -24.00 -12.77 5.93
CA ALA A 719 -24.66 -13.09 4.70
C ALA A 719 -24.67 -11.89 3.75
N GLY A 720 -24.44 -12.10 2.48
CA GLY A 720 -24.40 -11.00 1.51
C GLY A 720 -24.39 -11.47 0.07
N ALA A 721 -24.26 -10.51 -0.82
CA ALA A 721 -24.07 -10.76 -2.24
C ALA A 721 -23.19 -9.70 -2.91
N ILE A 722 -22.37 -10.15 -3.82
CA ILE A 722 -21.60 -9.33 -4.74
C ILE A 722 -22.43 -9.15 -6.00
N ASN A 723 -22.42 -7.95 -6.60
CA ASN A 723 -23.13 -7.61 -7.84
C ASN A 723 -24.63 -7.93 -7.77
N VAL A 724 -25.33 -7.35 -6.80
CA VAL A 724 -26.72 -7.68 -6.43
C VAL A 724 -27.70 -7.60 -7.60
N TYR A 725 -27.50 -6.69 -8.54
CA TYR A 725 -28.38 -6.54 -9.71
C TYR A 725 -27.82 -7.19 -11.00
N ASP A 726 -26.83 -8.09 -10.84
CA ASP A 726 -26.27 -8.94 -11.90
C ASP A 726 -25.83 -8.18 -13.16
N GLN A 727 -25.14 -7.06 -12.96
CA GLN A 727 -24.61 -6.28 -14.07
C GLN A 727 -23.47 -7.01 -14.77
N SER A 728 -23.61 -7.22 -16.08
CA SER A 728 -22.54 -7.79 -16.92
C SER A 728 -21.45 -6.75 -17.19
N ASN A 729 -20.53 -6.55 -16.26
CA ASN A 729 -19.37 -5.68 -16.43
C ASN A 729 -18.28 -6.39 -17.23
N ILE A 730 -17.72 -5.70 -18.23
CA ILE A 730 -16.61 -6.27 -19.01
C ILE A 730 -15.34 -6.21 -18.16
N PHE A 731 -14.65 -7.36 -18.02
CA PHE A 731 -13.32 -7.43 -17.43
C PHE A 731 -12.28 -7.03 -18.47
N TYR A 732 -12.22 -7.74 -19.59
CA TYR A 732 -11.43 -7.34 -20.77
C TYR A 732 -12.02 -7.93 -22.05
N TYR A 733 -11.54 -7.44 -23.18
CA TYR A 733 -11.86 -7.94 -24.52
C TYR A 733 -10.61 -8.51 -25.17
N ASP A 734 -10.58 -9.83 -25.38
CA ASP A 734 -9.49 -10.48 -26.10
C ASP A 734 -9.62 -10.20 -27.60
N VAL A 735 -8.69 -9.40 -28.12
CA VAL A 735 -8.69 -8.99 -29.52
C VAL A 735 -8.32 -10.11 -30.49
N PHE A 736 -7.62 -11.16 -30.02
CA PHE A 736 -7.17 -12.28 -30.85
C PHE A 736 -8.26 -13.34 -31.01
N THR A 737 -8.95 -13.67 -29.92
CA THR A 737 -10.06 -14.62 -29.92
C THR A 737 -11.41 -13.97 -30.16
N GLN A 738 -11.48 -12.62 -30.16
CA GLN A 738 -12.70 -11.80 -30.27
C GLN A 738 -13.70 -12.09 -29.15
N ARG A 739 -13.21 -12.42 -27.98
CA ARG A 739 -14.02 -12.78 -26.84
C ARG A 739 -14.13 -11.67 -25.83
N ARG A 740 -15.29 -11.62 -25.24
CA ARG A 740 -15.58 -10.75 -24.11
C ARG A 740 -15.53 -11.56 -22.84
N LEU A 741 -14.60 -11.26 -21.93
CA LEU A 741 -14.61 -11.76 -20.58
C LEU A 741 -15.34 -10.77 -19.68
N ASN A 742 -16.30 -11.28 -18.89
CA ASN A 742 -17.03 -10.48 -17.92
C ASN A 742 -16.44 -10.67 -16.52
N GLN A 743 -16.61 -9.65 -15.69
CA GLN A 743 -16.44 -9.74 -14.24
C GLN A 743 -17.53 -10.68 -13.66
N LEU A 744 -17.41 -10.96 -12.36
CA LEU A 744 -18.36 -11.83 -11.68
C LEU A 744 -19.78 -11.31 -11.80
N SER A 745 -20.69 -12.23 -12.11
CA SER A 745 -22.14 -12.07 -12.05
C SER A 745 -22.61 -11.95 -10.59
N PHE A 746 -23.91 -12.08 -10.33
CA PHE A 746 -24.44 -12.16 -8.97
C PHE A 746 -23.83 -13.34 -8.20
N VAL A 747 -23.16 -13.08 -7.09
CA VAL A 747 -22.52 -14.10 -6.24
C VAL A 747 -22.99 -13.94 -4.80
N PRO A 748 -23.92 -14.80 -4.33
CA PRO A 748 -24.30 -14.82 -2.92
C PRO A 748 -23.21 -15.49 -2.07
N TYR A 749 -23.10 -15.10 -0.81
CA TYR A 749 -22.17 -15.72 0.12
C TYR A 749 -22.74 -15.79 1.54
N LEU A 750 -22.22 -16.76 2.28
CA LEU A 750 -22.47 -16.95 3.70
C LEU A 750 -21.13 -17.26 4.37
N THR A 751 -20.78 -16.51 5.40
CA THR A 751 -19.54 -16.72 6.17
C THR A 751 -19.88 -16.90 7.64
N LEU A 752 -19.34 -17.93 8.24
CA LEU A 752 -19.39 -18.14 9.69
C LEU A 752 -18.00 -17.91 10.28
N GLN A 753 -17.93 -17.03 11.26
CA GLN A 753 -16.72 -16.76 12.02
C GLN A 753 -16.98 -17.08 13.49
N MET A 754 -15.99 -17.70 14.13
CA MET A 754 -15.98 -17.99 15.57
C MET A 754 -14.77 -17.29 16.19
N GLU A 755 -15.00 -16.48 17.19
CA GLU A 755 -13.95 -15.80 17.96
C GLU A 755 -13.84 -16.40 19.35
N ILE A 756 -12.63 -16.81 19.71
CA ILE A 756 -12.27 -17.33 21.04
C ILE A 756 -11.48 -16.22 21.73
N PRO A 757 -12.01 -15.68 22.85
CA PRO A 757 -11.41 -14.56 23.54
C PRO A 757 -10.05 -14.87 24.17
#